data_af59a5e199ce25abbdc8dd8052ca3e7e
#
_entry.id   af59a5e199ce25abbdc8dd8052ca3e7e
#
_cell.length_a   1.000
_cell.length_b   1.000
_cell.length_c   1.000
_cell.angle_alpha   90.00
_cell.angle_beta   90.00
_cell.angle_gamma   90.00
#
_symmetry.space_group_name_H-M   'P 1'
#
loop_
_entity.id
_entity.type
_entity.pdbx_description
1 polymer ?
#
loop_
_entity_poly.entity_id
_entity_poly.type
_entity_poly.pdbx_seq_one_letter_code
_entity_poly.pdbx_strand_id
1 'polypeptide(L)'
;MKLMQNKVVPAFVLFCAALAFAYIPGESGFVSLENEHGIWGNPAGLTAFDSKGALVSYDYDDGIKSFRVGGNLDHWAAGFDYTQGPDHLDLSRWSLTHGNDLWNRSIFVGERVTALRSADFTGTEWGVDLGVMIRPFSFLSVGYSCDNVLYTGPQAPDRIQNLGATVRFGPLMSVSYDVEDFENHRLLVELGMYGARWGLRIPIYGDDEYRLTFSMSLGGYNNVAVHVYDDLLPKGAAWGYHSARNPDASLSAQIIRVPLDMEVSETEDEFAFFRKNSIYLWHVRNLFEHMLRDPASGLVILDFSGYKGNIGISSEIDRYVQKLKARGGKVIAYMDDIRPAVLLASAHVDRIVVEPSAHMNWRGLGGNVLFYKGLFDKLGVKVEFLRHGKYKSAVEPYVADSMSAESRSNLDSLYTDLWTALQTYISMRHAGGAKASDAALSQAYAHLDSLAKQPLVTASAAKRAGLVDTLLYLDQVPSYALKTFFGIDYPQASYRTWYPTDKRIFNESWNRRASVALLNIDGTIDSRMERSVLESLRKLPATGAEALIVRISSPGGSAIASDKIWAALRHVSEQGIPVVSSIGYMGASGGYYIACAGDRILAEPMAIVGSIGIYGGKIDVSGLMSKIGLKAETVKTHEYADATTFTRPWSDAEKAALQQYMDEFYDRFTGVVAKATGIPQVTVDTAYGGGRVMIGVKALQAGLVHDLGGIDDAIAAAKQLAHIGESTDVDLMVLGSGNSFTLPVFGAKLGSKTLTDFSDWADYLYDLGRPQLWAIEPALFESSLLGIE
;
A
#
# COMPACT_ATOMS: atom_id res chain seq x y z
N MET A 1 37.23 45.00 15.34
CA MET A 1 37.72 43.63 15.61
C MET A 1 37.47 43.11 17.02
N LYS A 2 37.61 43.89 18.11
CA LYS A 2 37.28 43.40 19.48
C LYS A 2 35.78 43.24 19.79
N LEU A 3 34.88 43.95 19.09
CA LEU A 3 33.41 43.77 19.24
C LEU A 3 32.91 42.50 18.55
N MET A 4 33.56 42.02 17.51
CA MET A 4 33.19 40.76 16.84
C MET A 4 33.56 39.52 17.66
N GLN A 5 34.65 39.52 18.39
CA GLN A 5 35.08 38.35 19.16
C GLN A 5 34.20 38.03 20.36
N ASN A 6 33.52 39.01 20.97
CA ASN A 6 32.67 38.77 22.16
C ASN A 6 31.25 38.34 21.84
N LYS A 7 30.80 38.46 20.62
CA LYS A 7 29.43 38.10 20.20
C LYS A 7 29.41 36.83 19.31
N VAL A 8 30.50 36.58 18.59
CA VAL A 8 30.61 35.41 17.71
C VAL A 8 30.84 34.12 18.48
N VAL A 9 31.54 34.15 19.61
CA VAL A 9 31.82 32.94 20.42
C VAL A 9 30.58 32.42 21.12
N PRO A 10 29.67 33.22 21.72
CA PRO A 10 28.43 32.71 22.27
C PRO A 10 27.46 32.20 21.18
N ALA A 11 27.40 32.90 20.04
CA ALA A 11 26.62 32.48 18.89
C ALA A 11 27.16 31.16 18.31
N PHE A 12 28.49 30.99 18.27
CA PHE A 12 29.12 29.75 17.81
C PHE A 12 28.99 28.59 18.81
N VAL A 13 28.98 28.87 20.11
CA VAL A 13 28.74 27.86 21.16
C VAL A 13 27.24 27.44 21.19
N LEU A 14 26.30 28.36 21.03
CA LEU A 14 24.89 28.07 20.74
C LEU A 14 24.76 27.29 19.43
N PHE A 15 25.52 27.63 18.43
CA PHE A 15 25.64 26.96 17.15
C PHE A 15 26.13 25.52 17.29
N CYS A 16 27.16 25.25 18.08
CA CYS A 16 27.68 23.91 18.31
C CYS A 16 26.79 23.05 19.24
N ALA A 17 26.14 23.66 20.22
CA ALA A 17 25.17 22.97 21.08
C ALA A 17 23.87 22.61 20.35
N ALA A 18 23.54 23.37 19.29
CA ALA A 18 22.38 23.14 18.44
C ALA A 18 22.61 22.09 17.33
N LEU A 19 23.84 21.59 17.15
CA LEU A 19 24.18 20.55 16.15
C LEU A 19 23.56 19.17 16.42
N ALA A 20 22.81 19.02 17.50
CA ALA A 20 22.35 17.70 17.92
C ALA A 20 20.96 17.29 17.42
N PHE A 21 20.12 18.20 16.92
CA PHE A 21 18.71 17.83 16.66
C PHE A 21 18.01 18.60 15.55
N ALA A 22 17.33 17.92 14.60
CA ALA A 22 15.98 18.03 14.13
C ALA A 22 15.55 18.69 12.82
N TYR A 23 14.31 18.66 12.39
CA TYR A 23 13.70 19.23 11.17
C TYR A 23 12.40 20.00 11.47
N ILE A 24 12.32 21.25 11.00
CA ILE A 24 11.08 21.97 10.69
C ILE A 24 11.19 22.48 9.26
N PRO A 25 10.12 22.60 8.48
CA PRO A 25 10.09 23.50 7.36
C PRO A 25 10.39 24.89 7.89
N GLY A 26 11.60 25.38 7.64
CA GLY A 26 11.94 26.78 7.88
C GLY A 26 11.05 27.65 7.00
N GLU A 27 10.98 28.93 7.21
CA GLU A 27 10.34 29.85 6.29
C GLU A 27 11.09 29.86 4.96
N SER A 28 10.85 28.85 4.20
CA SER A 28 11.37 28.66 2.85
C SER A 28 10.46 29.42 1.90
N GLY A 29 11.03 30.27 1.09
CA GLY A 29 10.45 31.02 0.00
C GLY A 29 8.95 31.20 0.07
N PHE A 30 8.49 32.26 0.69
CA PHE A 30 7.10 32.54 1.07
C PHE A 30 6.05 32.31 -0.03
N VAL A 31 6.47 32.34 -1.30
CA VAL A 31 5.61 32.26 -2.46
C VAL A 31 5.74 30.94 -3.22
N SER A 32 6.90 30.31 -3.18
CA SER A 32 7.26 29.21 -4.10
C SER A 32 7.41 27.85 -3.43
N LEU A 33 7.21 27.73 -2.12
CA LEU A 33 7.38 26.50 -1.36
C LEU A 33 6.13 26.01 -0.66
N GLU A 34 6.18 24.69 -0.43
CA GLU A 34 5.18 23.91 0.29
C GLU A 34 5.33 24.17 1.76
N ASN A 35 4.26 24.41 2.48
CA ASN A 35 4.10 24.06 3.87
C ASN A 35 2.83 24.65 4.48
N GLU A 36 2.71 24.56 5.80
CA GLU A 36 1.71 25.16 6.66
C GLU A 36 1.61 26.69 6.45
N HIS A 37 2.59 27.31 5.84
CA HIS A 37 2.59 28.73 5.47
C HIS A 37 1.65 29.03 4.30
N GLY A 38 1.09 28.04 3.59
CA GLY A 38 -0.08 28.24 2.74
C GLY A 38 -1.25 28.90 3.47
N ILE A 39 -1.32 28.81 4.80
CA ILE A 39 -2.32 29.50 5.63
C ILE A 39 -2.09 31.04 5.60
N TRP A 40 -0.84 31.50 5.59
CA TRP A 40 -0.47 32.92 5.65
C TRP A 40 0.31 33.42 4.44
N GLY A 41 0.99 32.53 3.72
CA GLY A 41 1.71 32.81 2.48
C GLY A 41 0.90 32.52 1.23
N ASN A 42 1.52 31.91 0.23
CA ASN A 42 0.83 31.51 -1.01
C ASN A 42 -0.19 30.40 -0.74
N PRO A 43 -1.51 30.64 -0.89
CA PRO A 43 -2.52 29.59 -0.65
C PRO A 43 -2.37 28.33 -1.49
N ALA A 44 -1.74 28.41 -2.67
CA ALA A 44 -1.45 27.25 -3.52
C ALA A 44 -0.45 26.26 -2.88
N GLY A 45 0.40 26.73 -1.95
CA GLY A 45 1.37 25.87 -1.26
C GLY A 45 0.75 24.87 -0.29
N LEU A 46 -0.51 25.07 0.10
CA LEU A 46 -1.20 24.23 1.08
C LEU A 46 -1.32 22.75 0.65
N THR A 47 -1.63 22.50 -0.61
CA THR A 47 -1.82 21.14 -1.15
C THR A 47 -0.56 20.49 -1.67
N ALA A 48 0.51 21.24 -1.73
CA ALA A 48 1.81 20.70 -2.12
C ALA A 48 2.39 19.77 -1.05
N PHE A 49 1.86 19.84 0.17
CA PHE A 49 2.30 19.05 1.32
C PHE A 49 1.19 18.14 1.83
N ASP A 50 1.38 16.83 1.68
CA ASP A 50 0.37 15.81 1.98
C ASP A 50 0.40 15.41 3.47
N SER A 51 0.23 16.37 4.37
CA SER A 51 0.10 16.09 5.81
C SER A 51 -0.90 17.02 6.48
N LYS A 52 -1.52 16.52 7.56
CA LYS A 52 -2.33 17.34 8.49
C LYS A 52 -1.41 17.92 9.54
N GLY A 53 -1.58 19.18 9.88
CA GLY A 53 -0.69 19.84 10.80
C GLY A 53 -1.34 20.94 11.61
N ALA A 54 -0.60 21.41 12.60
CA ALA A 54 -0.92 22.60 13.39
C ALA A 54 0.36 23.39 13.63
N LEU A 55 0.26 24.70 13.65
CA LEU A 55 1.36 25.62 13.85
C LEU A 55 0.98 26.70 14.85
N VAL A 56 1.89 27.01 15.77
CA VAL A 56 1.83 28.17 16.65
C VAL A 56 3.15 28.93 16.54
N SER A 57 3.11 30.23 16.29
CA SER A 57 4.31 31.07 16.30
C SER A 57 4.08 32.35 17.06
N TYR A 58 5.18 32.86 17.60
CA TYR A 58 5.27 34.16 18.23
C TYR A 58 6.53 34.86 17.72
N ASP A 59 6.37 36.09 17.22
CA ASP A 59 7.46 36.94 16.75
C ASP A 59 7.35 38.29 17.46
N TYR A 60 8.50 38.85 17.82
CA TYR A 60 8.64 40.19 18.40
C TYR A 60 9.75 40.92 17.67
N ASP A 61 9.41 42.05 17.04
CA ASP A 61 10.37 42.90 16.38
C ASP A 61 9.96 44.38 16.48
N ASP A 62 10.88 45.21 16.91
CA ASP A 62 10.77 46.68 17.02
C ASP A 62 9.44 47.20 17.63
N GLY A 63 8.94 46.54 18.68
CA GLY A 63 7.70 46.89 19.35
C GLY A 63 6.46 46.22 18.73
N ILE A 64 6.59 45.55 17.61
CA ILE A 64 5.54 44.75 16.98
C ILE A 64 5.56 43.32 17.57
N LYS A 65 4.42 42.86 18.02
CA LYS A 65 4.23 41.49 18.52
C LYS A 65 3.25 40.78 17.61
N SER A 66 3.65 39.66 17.06
CA SER A 66 2.76 38.82 16.28
C SER A 66 2.57 37.45 16.93
N PHE A 67 1.34 37.02 17.03
CA PHE A 67 0.98 35.68 17.48
C PHE A 67 0.13 35.00 16.40
N ARG A 68 0.53 33.83 15.96
CA ARG A 68 -0.16 33.08 14.92
C ARG A 68 -0.48 31.67 15.40
N VAL A 69 -1.67 31.19 15.10
CA VAL A 69 -2.08 29.83 15.31
C VAL A 69 -2.92 29.36 14.12
N GLY A 70 -2.63 28.16 13.64
CA GLY A 70 -3.38 27.60 12.53
C GLY A 70 -3.19 26.10 12.38
N GLY A 71 -3.99 25.52 11.51
CA GLY A 71 -3.89 24.11 11.20
C GLY A 71 -4.50 23.80 9.85
N ASN A 72 -4.05 22.70 9.25
CA ASN A 72 -4.54 22.20 7.98
C ASN A 72 -5.09 20.78 8.10
N LEU A 73 -6.12 20.50 7.30
CA LEU A 73 -6.73 19.20 7.11
C LEU A 73 -6.86 18.95 5.60
N ASP A 74 -5.95 18.17 5.03
CA ASP A 74 -5.89 17.89 3.60
C ASP A 74 -5.83 19.20 2.77
N HIS A 75 -6.87 19.50 1.99
CA HIS A 75 -6.96 20.67 1.10
C HIS A 75 -7.44 21.96 1.80
N TRP A 76 -7.78 21.90 3.09
CA TRP A 76 -8.31 23.02 3.85
C TRP A 76 -7.43 23.41 5.01
N ALA A 77 -7.32 24.71 5.27
CA ALA A 77 -6.65 25.21 6.45
C ALA A 77 -7.39 26.40 7.06
N ALA A 78 -7.25 26.54 8.37
CA ALA A 78 -7.75 27.70 9.10
C ALA A 78 -6.63 28.30 9.94
N GLY A 79 -6.56 29.61 10.00
CA GLY A 79 -5.55 30.35 10.75
C GLY A 79 -6.12 31.55 11.47
N PHE A 80 -5.43 31.92 12.54
CA PHE A 80 -5.64 33.15 13.29
C PHE A 80 -4.29 33.84 13.48
N ASP A 81 -4.25 35.11 13.21
CA ASP A 81 -3.09 35.97 13.39
C ASP A 81 -3.52 37.21 14.20
N TYR A 82 -2.75 37.52 15.23
CA TYR A 82 -2.92 38.72 16.04
C TYR A 82 -1.62 39.50 16.06
N THR A 83 -1.65 40.74 15.60
CA THR A 83 -0.51 41.63 15.57
C THR A 83 -0.80 42.87 16.40
N GLN A 84 0.10 43.19 17.35
CA GLN A 84 0.08 44.38 18.18
C GLN A 84 1.25 45.28 17.78
N GLY A 85 0.91 46.47 17.30
CA GLY A 85 1.91 47.50 16.97
C GLY A 85 2.17 48.50 18.10
N PRO A 86 3.24 49.36 17.99
CA PRO A 86 3.63 50.33 19.02
C PRO A 86 2.58 51.41 19.27
N ASP A 87 1.73 51.75 18.31
CA ASP A 87 0.74 52.83 18.40
C ASP A 87 -0.68 52.31 18.73
N HIS A 88 -0.80 51.17 19.43
CA HIS A 88 -2.04 50.50 19.75
C HIS A 88 -2.81 49.95 18.53
N LEU A 89 -2.12 49.77 17.41
CA LEU A 89 -2.66 49.11 16.22
C LEU A 89 -2.81 47.64 16.51
N ASP A 90 -3.94 47.23 17.11
CA ASP A 90 -4.27 45.84 17.34
C ASP A 90 -5.03 45.29 16.13
N LEU A 91 -4.39 44.42 15.36
CA LEU A 91 -4.99 43.76 14.19
C LEU A 91 -5.19 42.27 14.48
N SER A 92 -6.41 41.79 14.30
CA SER A 92 -6.72 40.35 14.29
C SER A 92 -7.20 39.92 12.92
N ARG A 93 -6.62 38.84 12.42
CA ARG A 93 -6.93 38.22 11.12
C ARG A 93 -7.33 36.78 11.31
N TRP A 94 -8.48 36.42 10.78
CA TRP A 94 -8.92 35.05 10.63
C TRP A 94 -8.81 34.67 9.18
N SER A 95 -8.30 33.46 8.88
CA SER A 95 -8.14 32.99 7.51
C SER A 95 -8.71 31.60 7.34
N LEU A 96 -9.37 31.38 6.22
CA LEU A 96 -9.77 30.07 5.71
C LEU A 96 -9.18 29.91 4.32
N THR A 97 -8.31 28.93 4.17
CA THR A 97 -7.58 28.68 2.95
C THR A 97 -8.00 27.33 2.36
N HIS A 98 -8.15 27.29 1.05
CA HIS A 98 -8.35 26.07 0.30
C HIS A 98 -7.35 26.02 -0.85
N GLY A 99 -6.87 24.82 -1.17
CA GLY A 99 -5.93 24.61 -2.27
C GLY A 99 -6.26 23.35 -3.05
N ASN A 100 -5.83 23.32 -4.31
CA ASN A 100 -5.99 22.20 -5.21
C ASN A 100 -4.72 21.93 -6.03
N ASP A 101 -4.41 20.65 -6.23
CA ASP A 101 -3.46 20.20 -7.23
C ASP A 101 -4.22 19.95 -8.54
N LEU A 102 -3.88 20.70 -9.57
CA LEU A 102 -4.55 20.63 -10.87
C LEU A 102 -3.88 19.66 -11.86
N TRP A 103 -2.60 19.34 -11.66
CA TRP A 103 -1.86 18.53 -12.63
C TRP A 103 -0.69 17.77 -11.97
N ASN A 104 -1.01 16.63 -11.33
CA ASN A 104 -0.02 15.67 -10.80
C ASN A 104 1.21 16.36 -10.14
N ARG A 105 0.97 17.21 -9.15
CA ARG A 105 2.00 17.96 -8.42
C ARG A 105 2.85 18.92 -9.25
N SER A 106 2.39 19.28 -10.44
CA SER A 106 3.07 20.24 -11.29
C SER A 106 2.45 21.63 -11.27
N ILE A 107 1.15 21.74 -11.05
CA ILE A 107 0.42 23.00 -10.96
C ILE A 107 -0.52 22.96 -9.77
N PHE A 108 -0.37 23.95 -8.88
CA PHE A 108 -1.21 24.10 -7.69
C PHE A 108 -1.89 25.46 -7.75
N VAL A 109 -3.13 25.51 -7.29
CA VAL A 109 -3.91 26.75 -7.14
C VAL A 109 -4.50 26.81 -5.75
N GLY A 110 -4.70 28.00 -5.24
CA GLY A 110 -5.34 28.18 -3.93
C GLY A 110 -6.01 29.51 -3.80
N GLU A 111 -7.03 29.53 -2.95
CA GLU A 111 -7.73 30.72 -2.53
C GLU A 111 -7.76 30.82 -1.00
N ARG A 112 -7.73 32.03 -0.48
CA ARG A 112 -7.85 32.32 0.94
C ARG A 112 -8.88 33.41 1.17
N VAL A 113 -9.80 33.18 2.08
CA VAL A 113 -10.72 34.19 2.57
C VAL A 113 -10.23 34.65 3.94
N THR A 114 -10.08 35.97 4.11
CA THR A 114 -9.64 36.58 5.35
C THR A 114 -10.73 37.46 5.94
N ALA A 115 -10.83 37.45 7.27
CA ALA A 115 -11.66 38.36 8.04
C ALA A 115 -10.72 39.16 8.94
N LEU A 116 -10.69 40.48 8.76
CA LEU A 116 -9.81 41.42 9.44
C LEU A 116 -10.62 42.27 10.43
N ARG A 117 -10.09 42.45 11.62
CA ARG A 117 -10.66 43.31 12.64
C ARG A 117 -9.57 44.10 13.36
N SER A 118 -9.76 45.40 13.45
CA SER A 118 -8.90 46.31 14.20
C SER A 118 -9.77 47.29 15.00
N ALA A 119 -9.17 47.94 15.99
CA ALA A 119 -9.85 49.02 16.72
C ALA A 119 -10.23 50.19 15.80
N ASP A 120 -9.49 50.37 14.72
CA ASP A 120 -9.71 51.45 13.74
C ASP A 120 -10.79 51.12 12.69
N PHE A 121 -11.26 49.89 12.67
CA PHE A 121 -12.31 49.47 11.72
C PHE A 121 -13.71 49.63 12.31
N THR A 122 -14.66 50.13 11.51
CA THR A 122 -16.05 50.22 11.89
C THR A 122 -16.79 48.87 11.98
N GLY A 123 -16.10 47.76 11.64
CA GLY A 123 -16.62 46.40 11.65
C GLY A 123 -15.56 45.35 11.23
N THR A 124 -16.01 44.19 10.84
CA THR A 124 -15.14 43.14 10.24
C THR A 124 -15.05 43.37 8.74
N GLU A 125 -13.84 43.53 8.26
CA GLU A 125 -13.56 43.65 6.82
C GLU A 125 -13.14 42.31 6.25
N TRP A 126 -13.47 42.03 4.98
CA TRP A 126 -13.24 40.75 4.34
C TRP A 126 -12.32 40.91 3.13
N GLY A 127 -11.33 40.04 3.03
CA GLY A 127 -10.41 39.96 1.90
C GLY A 127 -10.44 38.60 1.25
N VAL A 128 -10.07 38.55 -0.03
CA VAL A 128 -9.84 37.33 -0.79
C VAL A 128 -8.48 37.39 -1.42
N ASP A 129 -7.68 36.36 -1.22
CA ASP A 129 -6.36 36.20 -1.78
C ASP A 129 -6.35 34.99 -2.72
N LEU A 130 -5.54 35.08 -3.79
CA LEU A 130 -5.37 34.00 -4.77
C LEU A 130 -3.88 33.64 -4.92
N GLY A 131 -3.62 32.35 -5.18
CA GLY A 131 -2.27 31.87 -5.40
C GLY A 131 -2.17 30.80 -6.47
N VAL A 132 -1.04 30.78 -7.12
CA VAL A 132 -0.63 29.75 -8.09
C VAL A 132 0.80 29.35 -7.82
N MET A 133 1.10 28.07 -7.93
CA MET A 133 2.47 27.54 -7.87
C MET A 133 2.67 26.52 -8.97
N ILE A 134 3.80 26.59 -9.67
CA ILE A 134 4.16 25.71 -10.79
C ILE A 134 5.52 25.09 -10.54
N ARG A 135 5.64 23.79 -10.78
CA ARG A 135 6.88 23.01 -10.71
C ARG A 135 7.22 22.42 -12.08
N PRO A 136 7.87 23.21 -12.96
CA PRO A 136 8.21 22.76 -14.30
C PRO A 136 9.32 21.67 -14.30
N PHE A 137 10.14 21.64 -13.26
CA PHE A 137 11.24 20.69 -13.11
C PHE A 137 11.34 20.21 -11.66
N SER A 138 11.96 19.06 -11.45
CA SER A 138 12.16 18.44 -10.13
C SER A 138 12.99 19.29 -9.14
N PHE A 139 13.66 20.31 -9.61
CA PHE A 139 14.50 21.17 -8.82
C PHE A 139 14.03 22.64 -8.80
N LEU A 140 12.96 22.99 -9.52
CA LEU A 140 12.48 24.35 -9.64
C LEU A 140 10.98 24.47 -9.32
N SER A 141 10.65 25.36 -8.40
CA SER A 141 9.29 25.79 -8.08
C SER A 141 9.16 27.29 -8.31
N VAL A 142 8.11 27.73 -8.95
CA VAL A 142 7.78 29.14 -9.18
C VAL A 142 6.39 29.41 -8.66
N GLY A 143 6.21 30.43 -7.85
CA GLY A 143 4.94 30.81 -7.25
C GLY A 143 4.57 32.26 -7.50
N TYR A 144 3.29 32.51 -7.60
CA TYR A 144 2.70 33.84 -7.60
C TYR A 144 1.51 33.87 -6.64
N SER A 145 1.39 34.91 -5.82
CA SER A 145 0.20 35.20 -5.06
C SER A 145 -0.19 36.65 -5.17
N CYS A 146 -1.48 36.91 -5.04
CA CYS A 146 -2.03 38.24 -4.98
C CYS A 146 -2.98 38.32 -3.79
N ASP A 147 -2.60 39.09 -2.81
CA ASP A 147 -3.40 39.32 -1.63
C ASP A 147 -4.38 40.49 -1.88
N ASN A 148 -5.53 40.47 -1.20
CA ASN A 148 -6.57 41.47 -1.33
C ASN A 148 -7.10 41.68 -2.77
N VAL A 149 -7.26 40.61 -3.55
CA VAL A 149 -7.85 40.67 -4.90
C VAL A 149 -9.26 41.24 -4.84
N LEU A 150 -10.02 40.89 -3.81
CA LEU A 150 -11.31 41.45 -3.45
C LEU A 150 -11.25 41.89 -1.98
N TYR A 151 -11.80 43.05 -1.68
CA TYR A 151 -11.86 43.57 -0.33
C TYR A 151 -13.15 44.38 -0.09
N THR A 152 -13.75 44.28 1.10
CA THR A 152 -15.07 44.87 1.38
C THR A 152 -15.02 46.07 2.31
N GLY A 153 -13.89 46.48 2.83
CA GLY A 153 -13.78 47.59 3.80
C GLY A 153 -13.56 48.95 3.16
N PRO A 154 -13.88 50.05 3.86
CA PRO A 154 -13.61 51.43 3.38
C PRO A 154 -12.12 51.78 3.34
N GLN A 155 -11.28 51.02 4.05
CA GLN A 155 -9.83 51.18 4.09
C GLN A 155 -9.19 49.96 3.42
N ALA A 156 -9.55 49.70 2.17
CA ALA A 156 -8.97 48.58 1.41
C ALA A 156 -7.43 48.70 1.42
N PRO A 157 -6.70 47.74 1.99
CA PRO A 157 -5.26 47.68 1.87
C PRO A 157 -4.89 47.52 0.39
N ASP A 158 -3.73 48.01 0.04
CA ASP A 158 -3.23 47.85 -1.31
C ASP A 158 -3.16 46.34 -1.70
N ARG A 159 -3.34 46.08 -2.97
CA ARG A 159 -3.13 44.74 -3.51
C ARG A 159 -1.64 44.42 -3.44
N ILE A 160 -1.27 43.39 -2.70
CA ILE A 160 0.13 42.96 -2.61
C ILE A 160 0.33 41.80 -3.59
N GLN A 161 1.26 41.97 -4.52
CA GLN A 161 1.62 40.95 -5.50
C GLN A 161 2.97 40.33 -5.13
N ASN A 162 2.98 39.04 -4.94
CA ASN A 162 4.18 38.31 -4.56
C ASN A 162 4.57 37.35 -5.68
N LEU A 163 5.84 37.38 -6.06
CA LEU A 163 6.45 36.46 -7.03
C LEU A 163 7.66 35.79 -6.39
N GLY A 164 7.79 34.48 -6.52
CA GLY A 164 8.94 33.77 -5.98
C GLY A 164 9.37 32.60 -6.86
N ALA A 165 10.65 32.28 -6.76
CA ALA A 165 11.22 31.10 -7.38
C ALA A 165 12.19 30.41 -6.43
N THR A 166 12.10 29.08 -6.32
CA THR A 166 13.00 28.26 -5.50
C THR A 166 13.68 27.20 -6.34
N VAL A 167 15.00 27.10 -6.18
CA VAL A 167 15.82 26.03 -6.75
C VAL A 167 16.30 25.13 -5.61
N ARG A 168 16.08 23.83 -5.75
CA ARG A 168 16.61 22.80 -4.84
C ARG A 168 17.85 22.13 -5.40
N PHE A 169 18.87 22.00 -4.56
CA PHE A 169 20.10 21.24 -4.83
C PHE A 169 20.08 19.95 -3.99
N GLY A 170 19.24 18.99 -4.40
CA GLY A 170 19.00 17.79 -3.64
C GLY A 170 18.24 18.05 -2.32
N PRO A 171 18.31 17.14 -1.34
CA PRO A 171 17.58 17.28 -0.07
C PRO A 171 18.27 18.24 0.91
N LEU A 172 19.51 18.64 0.65
CA LEU A 172 20.34 19.33 1.62
C LEU A 172 20.30 20.85 1.49
N MET A 173 19.95 21.39 0.33
CA MET A 173 20.05 22.84 0.08
C MET A 173 18.92 23.32 -0.82
N SER A 174 18.35 24.45 -0.47
CA SER A 174 17.48 25.25 -1.36
C SER A 174 17.87 26.70 -1.37
N VAL A 175 17.62 27.35 -2.50
CA VAL A 175 17.80 28.79 -2.68
C VAL A 175 16.54 29.34 -3.27
N SER A 176 15.92 30.31 -2.58
CA SER A 176 14.70 30.99 -3.00
C SER A 176 14.97 32.47 -3.23
N TYR A 177 14.33 33.01 -4.23
CA TYR A 177 14.29 34.43 -4.49
C TYR A 177 12.84 34.89 -4.56
N ASP A 178 12.45 35.77 -3.64
CA ASP A 178 11.08 36.25 -3.53
C ASP A 178 11.06 37.79 -3.69
N VAL A 179 10.00 38.25 -4.33
CA VAL A 179 9.73 39.67 -4.56
C VAL A 179 8.31 39.94 -4.06
N GLU A 180 8.18 40.84 -3.09
CA GLU A 180 6.94 41.32 -2.55
C GLU A 180 6.62 42.72 -3.10
N ASP A 181 5.47 42.84 -3.74
CA ASP A 181 4.94 44.05 -4.38
C ASP A 181 5.93 44.77 -5.31
N PHE A 182 6.85 44.03 -5.90
CA PHE A 182 7.96 44.56 -6.74
C PHE A 182 8.89 45.54 -6.04
N GLU A 183 8.80 45.72 -4.74
CA GLU A 183 9.59 46.64 -3.96
C GLU A 183 10.57 45.94 -3.00
N ASN A 184 10.13 44.87 -2.34
CA ASN A 184 10.96 44.13 -1.39
C ASN A 184 11.49 42.86 -2.02
N HIS A 185 12.81 42.76 -2.19
CA HIS A 185 13.49 41.64 -2.79
C HIS A 185 14.27 40.86 -1.76
N ARG A 186 14.05 39.55 -1.68
CA ARG A 186 14.64 38.67 -0.66
C ARG A 186 15.33 37.49 -1.30
N LEU A 187 16.51 37.13 -0.81
CA LEU A 187 17.16 35.86 -1.07
C LEU A 187 17.10 35.01 0.21
N LEU A 188 16.56 33.82 0.10
CA LEU A 188 16.59 32.85 1.19
C LEU A 188 17.45 31.66 0.79
N VAL A 189 18.46 31.36 1.62
CA VAL A 189 19.30 30.17 1.49
C VAL A 189 19.00 29.24 2.66
N GLU A 190 18.61 28.03 2.37
CA GLU A 190 18.37 27.01 3.38
C GLU A 190 19.35 25.86 3.22
N LEU A 191 19.88 25.41 4.35
CA LEU A 191 20.73 24.25 4.46
C LEU A 191 20.07 23.28 5.44
N GLY A 192 19.77 22.06 5.00
CA GLY A 192 19.17 21.03 5.82
C GLY A 192 20.09 19.83 5.97
N MET A 193 20.19 19.27 7.16
CA MET A 193 20.95 18.06 7.43
C MET A 193 20.29 17.25 8.54
N TYR A 194 19.82 16.06 8.21
CA TYR A 194 19.28 15.07 9.15
C TYR A 194 18.40 15.64 10.28
N GLY A 195 17.41 16.43 9.90
CA GLY A 195 16.43 16.95 10.83
C GLY A 195 16.75 18.30 11.46
N ALA A 196 17.85 18.93 11.13
CA ALA A 196 18.11 20.34 11.39
C ALA A 196 18.11 21.14 10.09
N ARG A 197 17.55 22.34 10.12
CA ARG A 197 17.54 23.24 8.98
C ARG A 197 17.92 24.65 9.41
N TRP A 198 18.71 25.26 8.57
CA TRP A 198 19.21 26.62 8.73
C TRP A 198 18.71 27.45 7.58
N GLY A 199 17.96 28.47 7.85
CA GLY A 199 17.50 29.43 6.86
C GLY A 199 18.18 30.77 7.10
N LEU A 200 18.77 31.35 6.06
CA LEU A 200 19.29 32.73 6.07
C LEU A 200 18.52 33.55 5.05
N ARG A 201 17.69 34.46 5.53
CA ARG A 201 17.03 35.46 4.71
C ARG A 201 17.94 36.71 4.58
N ILE A 202 18.18 37.10 3.35
CA ILE A 202 19.02 38.25 2.99
C ILE A 202 18.15 39.23 2.22
N PRO A 203 17.83 40.41 2.76
CA PRO A 203 17.22 41.48 1.97
C PRO A 203 18.22 41.94 0.92
N ILE A 204 17.79 42.02 -0.34
CA ILE A 204 18.59 42.49 -1.47
C ILE A 204 18.24 43.95 -1.76
N TYR A 205 16.95 44.28 -1.64
CA TYR A 205 16.41 45.61 -1.87
C TYR A 205 15.09 45.73 -1.09
N GLY A 206 14.82 46.94 -0.57
CA GLY A 206 13.67 47.25 0.29
C GLY A 206 14.04 47.38 1.77
N ASP A 207 13.03 47.48 2.62
CA ASP A 207 13.15 47.75 4.06
C ASP A 207 13.19 46.51 4.96
N ASP A 208 13.37 45.30 4.37
CA ASP A 208 13.43 44.03 5.10
C ASP A 208 14.73 43.88 5.90
N GLU A 209 14.68 43.17 7.02
CA GLU A 209 15.83 42.87 7.87
C GLU A 209 16.43 41.47 7.54
N TYR A 210 17.73 41.31 7.91
CA TYR A 210 18.35 39.97 7.90
C TYR A 210 17.67 39.09 8.95
N ARG A 211 17.39 37.87 8.57
CA ARG A 211 16.79 36.88 9.49
C ARG A 211 17.47 35.53 9.36
N LEU A 212 17.97 35.04 10.47
CA LEU A 212 18.48 33.71 10.61
C LEU A 212 17.43 32.85 11.31
N THR A 213 16.96 31.84 10.64
CA THR A 213 16.02 30.84 11.19
C THR A 213 16.78 29.58 11.49
N PHE A 214 16.57 29.11 12.68
CA PHE A 214 17.06 27.82 13.13
C PHE A 214 15.91 26.94 13.55
N SER A 215 15.81 25.77 12.95
CA SER A 215 14.69 24.89 13.18
C SER A 215 15.05 23.44 13.47
N MET A 216 14.18 22.74 14.24
CA MET A 216 14.47 21.48 14.89
C MET A 216 13.25 20.58 15.09
N SER A 217 13.28 19.26 14.66
CA SER A 217 12.21 18.25 14.85
C SER A 217 12.38 17.45 16.15
N LEU A 218 11.33 17.28 16.89
CA LEU A 218 11.30 16.54 18.15
C LEU A 218 10.41 15.32 18.04
N GLY A 219 11.00 14.13 18.09
CA GLY A 219 10.24 12.88 18.05
C GLY A 219 9.59 12.53 16.71
N GLY A 220 9.89 13.28 15.65
CA GLY A 220 9.40 13.03 14.30
C GLY A 220 8.01 13.60 13.96
N TYR A 221 7.26 14.11 14.93
CA TYR A 221 5.94 14.70 14.72
C TYR A 221 5.85 16.17 15.13
N ASN A 222 6.75 16.61 15.99
CA ASN A 222 6.78 17.98 16.49
C ASN A 222 8.00 18.70 16.00
N ASN A 223 7.85 19.96 15.80
CA ASN A 223 8.88 20.85 15.29
C ASN A 223 8.97 22.12 16.13
N VAL A 224 10.20 22.65 16.33
CA VAL A 224 10.44 23.91 17.04
C VAL A 224 11.37 24.78 16.19
N ALA A 225 11.07 26.08 16.02
CA ALA A 225 11.94 27.03 15.36
C ALA A 225 12.23 28.23 16.25
N VAL A 226 13.39 28.85 16.02
CA VAL A 226 13.78 30.12 16.61
C VAL A 226 14.26 31.04 15.50
N HIS A 227 13.80 32.29 15.52
CA HIS A 227 14.19 33.33 14.59
C HIS A 227 15.09 34.33 15.30
N VAL A 228 16.18 34.65 14.62
CA VAL A 228 17.17 35.63 15.08
C VAL A 228 17.32 36.68 14.01
N TYR A 229 17.24 37.95 14.37
CA TYR A 229 17.33 39.08 13.46
C TYR A 229 18.74 39.66 13.48
N ASP A 230 18.95 40.80 12.88
CA ASP A 230 20.25 41.47 12.68
C ASP A 230 21.00 41.83 13.96
N ASP A 231 20.28 42.03 15.08
CA ASP A 231 20.85 42.24 16.40
C ASP A 231 21.37 40.96 17.09
N LEU A 232 21.19 39.82 16.43
CA LEU A 232 21.57 38.46 16.90
C LEU A 232 20.85 38.06 18.20
N LEU A 233 19.70 38.65 18.50
CA LEU A 233 18.83 38.23 19.59
C LEU A 233 17.66 37.37 19.08
N PRO A 234 17.26 36.32 19.81
CA PRO A 234 16.09 35.57 19.45
C PRO A 234 14.83 36.42 19.65
N LYS A 235 14.15 36.77 18.58
CA LYS A 235 12.93 37.57 18.58
C LYS A 235 11.69 36.81 18.14
N GLY A 236 11.82 35.54 17.73
CA GLY A 236 10.70 34.72 17.34
C GLY A 236 10.89 33.24 17.65
N ALA A 237 9.80 32.56 17.87
CA ALA A 237 9.75 31.11 18.07
C ALA A 237 8.46 30.53 17.46
N ALA A 238 8.58 29.34 16.92
CA ALA A 238 7.44 28.59 16.40
C ALA A 238 7.46 27.14 16.87
N TRP A 239 6.28 26.58 17.01
CA TRP A 239 6.07 25.16 17.24
C TRP A 239 5.05 24.64 16.23
N GLY A 240 5.37 23.53 15.58
CA GLY A 240 4.49 22.84 14.63
C GLY A 240 4.30 21.36 14.97
N TYR A 241 3.18 20.84 14.59
CA TYR A 241 2.85 19.40 14.66
C TYR A 241 2.42 18.91 13.29
N HIS A 242 2.88 17.72 12.88
CA HIS A 242 2.47 17.04 11.66
C HIS A 242 1.93 15.64 11.95
N SER A 243 0.89 15.25 11.25
CA SER A 243 0.33 13.88 11.33
C SER A 243 1.22 12.84 10.67
N ALA A 244 2.13 13.26 9.80
CA ALA A 244 3.09 12.39 9.16
C ALA A 244 4.46 12.50 9.86
N ARG A 245 5.08 11.35 10.11
CA ARG A 245 6.37 11.29 10.82
C ARG A 245 7.52 11.73 9.94
N ASN A 246 8.30 12.68 10.42
CA ASN A 246 9.59 12.99 9.80
C ASN A 246 10.65 11.95 10.21
N PRO A 247 11.24 11.19 9.27
CA PRO A 247 12.22 10.16 9.56
C PRO A 247 13.57 10.72 10.03
N ASP A 248 13.90 11.94 9.68
CA ASP A 248 15.26 12.48 9.67
C ASP A 248 15.75 12.99 11.02
N ALA A 249 15.06 12.71 12.10
CA ALA A 249 15.41 13.24 13.41
C ALA A 249 16.65 12.60 14.07
N SER A 250 17.52 11.87 13.35
CA SER A 250 18.73 11.34 13.97
C SER A 250 19.94 11.34 13.03
N LEU A 251 21.01 11.96 13.52
CA LEU A 251 22.36 11.96 12.92
C LEU A 251 23.08 10.61 13.02
N SER A 252 22.53 9.62 13.71
CA SER A 252 23.13 8.31 13.93
C SER A 252 22.35 7.24 13.20
N ALA A 253 23.08 6.28 12.61
CA ALA A 253 22.48 5.04 12.14
C ALA A 253 21.63 4.41 13.26
N GLN A 254 20.36 4.15 12.97
CA GLN A 254 19.43 3.57 13.93
C GLN A 254 19.30 2.08 13.68
N ILE A 255 19.05 1.35 14.75
CA ILE A 255 18.52 -0.01 14.65
C ILE A 255 17.01 0.11 14.54
N ILE A 256 16.46 -0.25 13.40
CA ILE A 256 15.03 -0.13 13.12
C ILE A 256 14.38 -1.50 13.28
N ARG A 257 13.37 -1.62 14.16
CA ARG A 257 12.49 -2.78 14.21
C ARG A 257 11.25 -2.50 13.38
N VAL A 258 10.93 -3.39 12.45
CA VAL A 258 9.69 -3.40 11.69
C VAL A 258 8.85 -4.56 12.20
N PRO A 259 7.76 -4.30 12.93
CA PRO A 259 6.86 -5.37 13.37
C PRO A 259 6.02 -5.84 12.19
N LEU A 260 6.12 -7.12 11.90
CA LEU A 260 5.28 -7.89 10.97
C LEU A 260 4.52 -8.97 11.75
N ASP A 261 4.25 -8.70 13.02
CA ASP A 261 3.70 -9.59 14.03
C ASP A 261 2.16 -9.74 13.94
N MET A 262 1.62 -9.66 12.74
CA MET A 262 0.19 -9.70 12.49
C MET A 262 -0.14 -10.27 11.11
N GLU A 263 -1.42 -10.30 10.78
CA GLU A 263 -1.89 -10.68 9.45
C GLU A 263 -1.51 -9.60 8.43
N VAL A 264 -0.80 -10.03 7.38
CA VAL A 264 -0.50 -9.18 6.23
C VAL A 264 -1.37 -9.64 5.07
N SER A 265 -2.23 -8.75 4.56
CA SER A 265 -3.22 -9.03 3.51
C SER A 265 -3.01 -8.14 2.27
N GLU A 266 -3.57 -8.57 1.14
CA GLU A 266 -3.55 -7.78 -0.10
C GLU A 266 -4.54 -6.61 -0.06
N THR A 267 -5.69 -6.79 0.59
CA THR A 267 -6.81 -5.84 0.62
C THR A 267 -7.20 -5.43 2.04
N GLU A 268 -7.80 -4.25 2.15
CA GLU A 268 -8.50 -3.81 3.35
C GLU A 268 -9.72 -4.72 3.61
N ASP A 269 -9.74 -5.34 4.78
CA ASP A 269 -10.93 -6.08 5.23
C ASP A 269 -12.03 -5.05 5.56
N GLU A 270 -13.16 -5.09 4.85
CA GLU A 270 -14.31 -4.20 5.09
C GLU A 270 -14.86 -4.32 6.53
N PHE A 271 -14.59 -5.43 7.21
CA PHE A 271 -14.94 -5.68 8.61
C PHE A 271 -13.83 -5.34 9.62
N ALA A 272 -12.80 -4.60 9.21
CA ALA A 272 -11.65 -4.21 10.05
C ALA A 272 -12.03 -3.45 11.34
N PHE A 273 -13.28 -3.07 11.53
CA PHE A 273 -13.74 -2.47 12.79
C PHE A 273 -13.57 -3.41 14.00
N PHE A 274 -13.56 -4.72 13.77
CA PHE A 274 -13.37 -5.76 14.79
C PHE A 274 -11.99 -6.43 14.77
N ARG A 275 -11.19 -6.25 13.71
CA ARG A 275 -9.84 -6.79 13.57
C ARG A 275 -8.81 -5.66 13.60
N LYS A 276 -8.30 -5.37 14.78
CA LYS A 276 -7.33 -4.28 15.04
C LYS A 276 -5.90 -4.55 14.55
N ASN A 277 -5.61 -5.73 13.99
CA ASN A 277 -4.25 -6.24 13.82
C ASN A 277 -3.95 -6.77 12.40
N SER A 278 -4.46 -6.13 11.34
CA SER A 278 -4.05 -6.44 9.98
C SER A 278 -3.26 -5.28 9.34
N ILE A 279 -2.21 -5.63 8.61
CA ILE A 279 -1.41 -4.71 7.81
C ILE A 279 -1.66 -5.04 6.33
N TYR A 280 -1.72 -4.02 5.49
CA TYR A 280 -1.82 -4.24 4.05
C TYR A 280 -0.44 -4.28 3.41
N LEU A 281 -0.27 -5.14 2.41
CA LEU A 281 0.99 -5.30 1.70
C LEU A 281 1.52 -3.96 1.15
N TRP A 282 0.64 -3.10 0.69
CA TRP A 282 1.05 -1.79 0.19
C TRP A 282 1.61 -0.85 1.28
N HIS A 283 1.16 -0.96 2.56
CA HIS A 283 1.78 -0.26 3.69
C HIS A 283 3.20 -0.78 3.94
N VAL A 284 3.38 -2.11 3.88
CA VAL A 284 4.71 -2.73 4.00
C VAL A 284 5.61 -2.23 2.87
N ARG A 285 5.12 -2.25 1.62
CA ARG A 285 5.84 -1.70 0.47
C ARG A 285 6.26 -0.25 0.69
N ASN A 286 5.33 0.61 1.07
CA ASN A 286 5.61 2.03 1.31
C ASN A 286 6.67 2.23 2.40
N LEU A 287 6.64 1.44 3.47
CA LEU A 287 7.67 1.49 4.50
C LEU A 287 9.05 1.09 3.95
N PHE A 288 9.13 0.03 3.14
CA PHE A 288 10.39 -0.38 2.53
C PHE A 288 10.91 0.63 1.51
N GLU A 289 10.04 1.21 0.69
CA GLU A 289 10.41 2.31 -0.21
C GLU A 289 10.96 3.52 0.56
N HIS A 290 10.37 3.79 1.72
CA HIS A 290 10.87 4.81 2.62
C HIS A 290 12.26 4.45 3.18
N MET A 291 12.43 3.24 3.70
CA MET A 291 13.73 2.77 4.19
C MET A 291 14.81 2.78 3.10
N LEU A 292 14.44 2.53 1.85
CA LEU A 292 15.36 2.62 0.72
C LEU A 292 15.86 4.05 0.45
N ARG A 293 15.11 5.07 0.85
CA ARG A 293 15.49 6.49 0.67
C ARG A 293 16.19 7.07 1.90
N ASP A 294 15.98 6.48 3.08
CA ASP A 294 16.53 6.98 4.33
C ASP A 294 17.91 6.37 4.66
N PRO A 295 18.98 7.17 4.72
CA PRO A 295 20.31 6.69 5.09
C PRO A 295 20.41 6.17 6.53
N ALA A 296 19.50 6.56 7.44
CA ALA A 296 19.46 6.08 8.81
C ALA A 296 19.03 4.60 8.92
N SER A 297 18.39 4.04 7.87
CA SER A 297 17.91 2.66 7.83
C SER A 297 18.99 1.62 7.46
N GLY A 298 20.23 1.83 7.94
CA GLY A 298 21.34 0.93 7.66
C GLY A 298 21.28 -0.43 8.36
N LEU A 299 20.49 -0.58 9.44
CA LEU A 299 20.30 -1.83 10.18
C LEU A 299 18.82 -2.02 10.52
N VAL A 300 18.20 -3.07 9.96
CA VAL A 300 16.78 -3.36 10.09
C VAL A 300 16.57 -4.73 10.73
N ILE A 301 15.69 -4.80 11.72
CA ILE A 301 15.19 -6.03 12.34
C ILE A 301 13.74 -6.20 11.88
N LEU A 302 13.50 -7.20 11.04
CA LEU A 302 12.15 -7.62 10.66
C LEU A 302 11.64 -8.60 11.71
N ASP A 303 10.62 -8.22 12.44
CA ASP A 303 10.03 -9.04 13.50
C ASP A 303 8.81 -9.79 12.98
N PHE A 304 9.00 -11.08 12.75
CA PHE A 304 7.97 -12.00 12.26
C PHE A 304 7.25 -12.77 13.38
N SER A 305 7.35 -12.32 14.63
CA SER A 305 6.62 -12.95 15.74
C SER A 305 5.12 -12.94 15.47
N GLY A 306 4.50 -14.13 15.37
CA GLY A 306 3.06 -14.21 15.02
C GLY A 306 2.70 -13.83 13.58
N TYR A 307 3.67 -13.70 12.68
CA TYR A 307 3.44 -13.34 11.27
C TYR A 307 2.41 -14.27 10.61
N LYS A 308 1.46 -13.68 9.90
CA LYS A 308 0.47 -14.39 9.10
C LYS A 308 0.42 -13.78 7.69
N GLY A 309 1.19 -14.33 6.79
CA GLY A 309 1.22 -13.97 5.38
C GLY A 309 1.29 -15.24 4.52
N ASN A 310 0.68 -15.17 3.34
CA ASN A 310 0.76 -16.24 2.37
C ASN A 310 2.11 -16.25 1.61
N ILE A 311 2.32 -17.25 0.77
CA ILE A 311 3.56 -17.42 -0.01
C ILE A 311 3.83 -16.21 -0.93
N GLY A 312 2.80 -15.63 -1.56
CA GLY A 312 2.94 -14.45 -2.43
C GLY A 312 3.42 -13.23 -1.66
N ILE A 313 2.78 -12.92 -0.53
CA ILE A 313 3.18 -11.81 0.36
C ILE A 313 4.59 -12.02 0.91
N SER A 314 4.94 -13.25 1.29
CA SER A 314 6.28 -13.59 1.78
C SER A 314 7.35 -13.39 0.71
N SER A 315 7.06 -13.72 -0.55
CA SER A 315 7.95 -13.46 -1.69
C SER A 315 8.14 -11.96 -1.93
N GLU A 316 7.08 -11.16 -1.79
CA GLU A 316 7.16 -9.70 -1.90
C GLU A 316 8.06 -9.09 -0.82
N ILE A 317 7.88 -9.50 0.45
CA ILE A 317 8.71 -9.03 1.57
C ILE A 317 10.17 -9.37 1.32
N ASP A 318 10.47 -10.58 0.87
CA ASP A 318 11.85 -10.97 0.57
C ASP A 318 12.47 -10.14 -0.56
N ARG A 319 11.70 -9.76 -1.59
CA ARG A 319 12.18 -8.83 -2.63
C ARG A 319 12.54 -7.46 -2.07
N TYR A 320 11.77 -6.94 -1.12
CA TYR A 320 12.12 -5.69 -0.44
C TYR A 320 13.40 -5.84 0.39
N VAL A 321 13.59 -6.98 1.05
CA VAL A 321 14.85 -7.31 1.74
C VAL A 321 16.02 -7.30 0.76
N GLN A 322 15.89 -7.90 -0.42
CA GLN A 322 16.93 -7.90 -1.44
C GLN A 322 17.30 -6.47 -1.87
N LYS A 323 16.29 -5.58 -2.07
CA LYS A 323 16.53 -4.18 -2.41
C LYS A 323 17.29 -3.43 -1.30
N LEU A 324 16.91 -3.62 -0.03
CA LEU A 324 17.62 -3.03 1.11
C LEU A 324 19.08 -3.49 1.15
N LYS A 325 19.34 -4.77 0.94
CA LYS A 325 20.69 -5.32 0.91
C LYS A 325 21.51 -4.81 -0.27
N ALA A 326 20.90 -4.68 -1.46
CA ALA A 326 21.57 -4.13 -2.63
C ALA A 326 22.08 -2.69 -2.38
N ARG A 327 21.38 -1.93 -1.54
CA ARG A 327 21.81 -0.62 -1.06
C ARG A 327 22.92 -0.66 0.01
N GLY A 328 23.25 -1.84 0.53
CA GLY A 328 24.23 -2.02 1.61
C GLY A 328 23.65 -2.11 3.01
N GLY A 329 22.32 -2.08 3.15
CA GLY A 329 21.63 -2.26 4.41
C GLY A 329 21.86 -3.64 5.01
N LYS A 330 21.85 -3.73 6.33
CA LYS A 330 21.92 -4.98 7.10
C LYS A 330 20.54 -5.35 7.60
N VAL A 331 20.12 -6.58 7.36
CA VAL A 331 18.77 -7.05 7.69
C VAL A 331 18.85 -8.30 8.55
N ILE A 332 18.16 -8.28 9.68
CA ILE A 332 17.95 -9.43 10.57
C ILE A 332 16.48 -9.80 10.53
N ALA A 333 16.17 -11.08 10.39
CA ALA A 333 14.83 -11.61 10.69
C ALA A 333 14.83 -12.16 12.12
N TYR A 334 13.84 -11.74 12.89
CA TYR A 334 13.51 -12.33 14.19
C TYR A 334 12.18 -13.08 14.09
N MET A 335 12.09 -14.27 14.67
CA MET A 335 10.88 -15.08 14.64
C MET A 335 10.74 -15.94 15.91
N ASP A 336 9.50 -16.15 16.33
CA ASP A 336 9.10 -16.99 17.46
C ASP A 336 8.63 -18.39 17.00
N ASP A 337 8.42 -18.58 15.69
CA ASP A 337 8.07 -19.84 15.04
C ASP A 337 8.70 -19.94 13.66
N ILE A 338 9.25 -21.11 13.30
CA ILE A 338 9.94 -21.32 12.04
C ILE A 338 9.00 -22.01 11.06
N ARG A 339 8.28 -21.23 10.27
CA ARG A 339 7.33 -21.70 9.25
C ARG A 339 7.84 -21.44 7.82
N PRO A 340 7.37 -22.21 6.83
CA PRO A 340 7.78 -22.03 5.42
C PRO A 340 7.60 -20.60 4.92
N ALA A 341 6.48 -19.94 5.22
CA ALA A 341 6.22 -18.56 4.81
C ALA A 341 7.21 -17.56 5.42
N VAL A 342 7.57 -17.72 6.71
CA VAL A 342 8.55 -16.86 7.39
C VAL A 342 9.95 -17.09 6.84
N LEU A 343 10.35 -18.35 6.58
CA LEU A 343 11.62 -18.67 5.95
C LEU A 343 11.72 -18.08 4.54
N LEU A 344 10.63 -18.10 3.79
CA LEU A 344 10.57 -17.48 2.47
C LEU A 344 10.73 -15.96 2.55
N ALA A 345 9.99 -15.28 3.44
CA ALA A 345 10.08 -13.84 3.65
C ALA A 345 11.45 -13.38 4.15
N SER A 346 12.24 -14.29 4.73
CA SER A 346 13.56 -14.05 5.30
C SER A 346 14.71 -14.73 4.51
N ALA A 347 14.45 -15.21 3.31
CA ALA A 347 15.44 -15.99 2.57
C ALA A 347 16.73 -15.22 2.25
N HIS A 348 16.65 -13.91 2.05
CA HIS A 348 17.81 -13.06 1.73
C HIS A 348 18.31 -12.18 2.89
N VAL A 349 17.79 -12.30 4.12
CA VAL A 349 18.31 -11.52 5.25
C VAL A 349 19.77 -11.91 5.58
N ASP A 350 20.50 -11.04 6.26
CA ASP A 350 21.89 -11.32 6.66
C ASP A 350 21.95 -12.35 7.81
N ARG A 351 21.00 -12.29 8.75
CA ARG A 351 20.92 -13.20 9.90
C ARG A 351 19.46 -13.55 10.21
N ILE A 352 19.23 -14.81 10.54
CA ILE A 352 17.99 -15.32 11.12
C ILE A 352 18.22 -15.58 12.61
N VAL A 353 17.47 -14.86 13.43
CA VAL A 353 17.48 -15.00 14.90
C VAL A 353 16.14 -15.57 15.32
N VAL A 354 16.18 -16.60 16.13
CA VAL A 354 14.97 -17.32 16.56
C VAL A 354 14.88 -17.33 18.08
N GLU A 355 13.68 -17.23 18.59
CA GLU A 355 13.42 -17.38 20.02
C GLU A 355 13.84 -18.78 20.51
N PRO A 356 14.51 -18.91 21.67
CA PRO A 356 15.01 -20.20 22.15
C PRO A 356 13.95 -21.29 22.34
N SER A 357 12.70 -20.91 22.64
CA SER A 357 11.56 -21.81 22.84
C SER A 357 10.84 -22.21 21.54
N ALA A 358 11.20 -21.61 20.41
CA ALA A 358 10.56 -21.86 19.12
C ALA A 358 10.74 -23.30 18.63
N HIS A 359 9.87 -23.69 17.74
CA HIS A 359 9.98 -24.93 16.98
C HIS A 359 9.87 -24.67 15.48
N MET A 360 10.27 -25.63 14.69
CA MET A 360 10.23 -25.55 13.25
C MET A 360 9.13 -26.44 12.68
N ASN A 361 8.20 -25.82 11.96
CA ASN A 361 7.18 -26.52 11.19
C ASN A 361 7.64 -26.74 9.74
N TRP A 362 8.58 -27.67 9.55
CA TRP A 362 9.19 -28.00 8.25
C TRP A 362 8.97 -29.48 7.93
N ARG A 363 7.71 -29.87 7.64
CA ARG A 363 7.29 -31.26 7.49
C ARG A 363 6.74 -31.56 6.09
N GLY A 364 7.01 -30.71 5.10
CA GLY A 364 6.40 -30.78 3.79
C GLY A 364 5.03 -30.08 3.74
N LEU A 365 4.40 -30.16 2.60
CA LEU A 365 3.03 -29.66 2.38
C LEU A 365 2.07 -30.85 2.43
N GLY A 366 0.96 -30.71 3.11
CA GLY A 366 -0.08 -31.70 3.18
C GLY A 366 -1.41 -31.09 3.55
N GLY A 367 -2.50 -31.65 3.06
CA GLY A 367 -3.85 -31.23 3.35
C GLY A 367 -4.82 -32.42 3.39
N ASN A 368 -5.94 -32.25 4.09
CA ASN A 368 -7.01 -33.22 4.16
C ASN A 368 -8.19 -32.74 3.33
N VAL A 369 -8.64 -33.52 2.38
CA VAL A 369 -9.87 -33.27 1.64
C VAL A 369 -10.99 -34.07 2.27
N LEU A 370 -11.99 -33.38 2.83
CA LEU A 370 -13.16 -34.01 3.42
C LEU A 370 -14.20 -34.32 2.35
N PHE A 371 -14.77 -35.53 2.37
CA PHE A 371 -15.83 -35.98 1.46
C PHE A 371 -17.15 -36.01 2.20
N TYR A 372 -18.10 -35.23 1.74
CA TYR A 372 -19.42 -35.02 2.41
C TYR A 372 -20.56 -35.87 1.85
N LYS A 373 -20.31 -36.60 0.74
CA LYS A 373 -21.37 -37.40 0.10
C LYS A 373 -22.07 -38.33 1.09
N GLY A 374 -21.33 -39.07 1.91
CA GLY A 374 -21.92 -39.97 2.91
C GLY A 374 -22.76 -39.28 3.98
N LEU A 375 -22.43 -38.02 4.33
CA LEU A 375 -23.24 -37.17 5.20
C LEU A 375 -24.54 -36.78 4.50
N PHE A 376 -24.46 -36.33 3.26
CA PHE A 376 -25.62 -35.90 2.47
C PHE A 376 -26.60 -37.06 2.22
N ASP A 377 -26.08 -38.25 1.90
CA ASP A 377 -26.89 -39.45 1.73
C ASP A 377 -27.68 -39.78 3.02
N LYS A 378 -27.02 -39.68 4.21
CA LYS A 378 -27.68 -39.87 5.51
C LYS A 378 -28.77 -38.83 5.77
N LEU A 379 -28.51 -37.58 5.42
CA LEU A 379 -29.50 -36.51 5.58
C LEU A 379 -30.63 -36.59 4.55
N GLY A 380 -30.48 -37.33 3.45
CA GLY A 380 -31.41 -37.33 2.32
C GLY A 380 -31.29 -36.09 1.43
N VAL A 381 -30.10 -35.52 1.41
CA VAL A 381 -29.74 -34.41 0.52
C VAL A 381 -29.01 -35.00 -0.69
N LYS A 382 -29.38 -34.61 -1.89
CA LYS A 382 -28.66 -34.96 -3.11
C LYS A 382 -28.01 -33.72 -3.68
N VAL A 383 -26.73 -33.84 -3.96
CA VAL A 383 -25.97 -32.76 -4.61
C VAL A 383 -25.73 -33.18 -6.05
N GLU A 384 -26.25 -32.39 -7.00
CA GLU A 384 -26.10 -32.65 -8.41
C GLU A 384 -25.15 -31.63 -9.02
N PHE A 385 -23.98 -32.09 -9.50
CA PHE A 385 -23.00 -31.25 -10.21
C PHE A 385 -22.74 -31.82 -11.60
N LEU A 386 -22.64 -30.89 -12.54
CA LEU A 386 -22.08 -31.12 -13.87
C LEU A 386 -20.75 -30.37 -13.94
N ARG A 387 -19.77 -30.87 -14.69
CA ARG A 387 -18.46 -30.22 -14.88
C ARG A 387 -17.97 -30.41 -16.30
N HIS A 388 -17.25 -29.39 -16.78
CA HIS A 388 -16.44 -29.55 -17.98
C HIS A 388 -14.95 -29.59 -17.55
N GLY A 389 -14.31 -30.73 -17.86
CA GLY A 389 -12.92 -30.97 -17.50
C GLY A 389 -12.71 -31.96 -16.37
N LYS A 390 -11.86 -32.99 -16.64
CA LYS A 390 -11.61 -34.09 -15.71
C LYS A 390 -10.79 -33.75 -14.48
N TYR A 391 -10.04 -32.62 -14.51
CA TYR A 391 -9.26 -32.09 -13.39
C TYR A 391 -10.03 -31.02 -12.60
N LYS A 392 -11.25 -30.65 -13.03
CA LYS A 392 -12.11 -29.72 -12.28
C LYS A 392 -12.74 -30.46 -11.10
N SER A 393 -11.96 -30.69 -10.06
CA SER A 393 -12.24 -31.61 -8.96
C SER A 393 -12.97 -30.96 -7.79
N ALA A 394 -13.22 -29.66 -7.83
CA ALA A 394 -13.90 -28.92 -6.79
C ALA A 394 -15.23 -29.51 -6.31
N VAL A 395 -15.93 -30.22 -7.17
CA VAL A 395 -17.22 -30.85 -6.86
C VAL A 395 -17.10 -32.24 -6.23
N GLU A 396 -15.96 -32.91 -6.33
CA GLU A 396 -15.76 -34.27 -5.86
C GLU A 396 -16.05 -34.47 -4.37
N PRO A 397 -15.68 -33.56 -3.47
CA PRO A 397 -16.00 -33.64 -2.05
C PRO A 397 -17.51 -33.82 -1.75
N TYR A 398 -18.34 -33.34 -2.63
CA TYR A 398 -19.81 -33.34 -2.42
C TYR A 398 -20.51 -34.52 -3.10
N VAL A 399 -19.93 -35.12 -4.14
CA VAL A 399 -20.57 -36.13 -4.98
C VAL A 399 -19.85 -37.48 -4.98
N ALA A 400 -18.66 -37.55 -4.41
CA ALA A 400 -17.86 -38.76 -4.34
C ALA A 400 -17.49 -39.12 -2.89
N ASP A 401 -17.08 -40.38 -2.67
CA ASP A 401 -16.62 -40.85 -1.36
C ASP A 401 -15.07 -40.79 -1.23
N SER A 402 -14.39 -40.51 -2.34
CA SER A 402 -12.92 -40.39 -2.39
C SER A 402 -12.49 -39.57 -3.60
N MET A 403 -11.26 -39.12 -3.59
CA MET A 403 -10.63 -38.37 -4.65
C MET A 403 -10.42 -39.23 -5.91
N SER A 404 -10.70 -38.67 -7.09
CA SER A 404 -10.39 -39.31 -8.37
C SER A 404 -8.85 -39.39 -8.59
N ALA A 405 -8.42 -40.26 -9.49
CA ALA A 405 -7.01 -40.40 -9.86
C ALA A 405 -6.47 -39.11 -10.47
N GLU A 406 -7.27 -38.43 -11.28
CA GLU A 406 -6.93 -37.17 -11.92
C GLU A 406 -6.76 -36.04 -10.88
N SER A 407 -7.69 -35.91 -9.94
CA SER A 407 -7.62 -34.95 -8.84
C SER A 407 -6.37 -35.17 -7.99
N ARG A 408 -6.13 -36.43 -7.59
CA ARG A 408 -4.94 -36.80 -6.82
C ARG A 408 -3.66 -36.47 -7.56
N SER A 409 -3.54 -36.85 -8.82
CA SER A 409 -2.36 -36.58 -9.65
C SER A 409 -2.09 -35.08 -9.80
N ASN A 410 -3.12 -34.27 -9.96
CA ASN A 410 -2.99 -32.82 -10.09
C ASN A 410 -2.52 -32.19 -8.77
N LEU A 411 -3.10 -32.58 -7.62
CA LEU A 411 -2.69 -32.08 -6.30
C LEU A 411 -1.30 -32.56 -5.89
N ASP A 412 -0.97 -33.84 -6.12
CA ASP A 412 0.35 -34.38 -5.83
C ASP A 412 1.44 -33.65 -6.65
N SER A 413 1.16 -33.35 -7.93
CA SER A 413 2.06 -32.55 -8.76
C SER A 413 2.21 -31.11 -8.22
N LEU A 414 1.09 -30.46 -7.88
CA LEU A 414 1.09 -29.10 -7.36
C LEU A 414 1.89 -29.00 -6.05
N TYR A 415 1.64 -29.92 -5.10
CA TYR A 415 2.33 -29.95 -3.81
C TYR A 415 3.83 -30.22 -3.97
N THR A 416 4.18 -31.15 -4.85
CA THR A 416 5.59 -31.45 -5.17
C THR A 416 6.27 -30.24 -5.77
N ASP A 417 5.62 -29.55 -6.71
CA ASP A 417 6.17 -28.37 -7.36
C ASP A 417 6.36 -27.20 -6.40
N LEU A 418 5.34 -26.90 -5.58
CA LEU A 418 5.41 -25.87 -4.54
C LEU A 418 6.51 -26.16 -3.52
N TRP A 419 6.57 -27.41 -3.03
CA TRP A 419 7.59 -27.81 -2.06
C TRP A 419 8.99 -27.72 -2.64
N THR A 420 9.17 -28.22 -3.87
CA THR A 420 10.45 -28.17 -4.57
C THR A 420 10.90 -26.72 -4.80
N ALA A 421 9.99 -25.86 -5.26
CA ALA A 421 10.29 -24.44 -5.48
C ALA A 421 10.68 -23.75 -4.17
N LEU A 422 9.90 -23.93 -3.10
CA LEU A 422 10.17 -23.38 -1.77
C LEU A 422 11.50 -23.88 -1.21
N GLN A 423 11.74 -25.20 -1.26
CA GLN A 423 12.95 -25.82 -0.76
C GLN A 423 14.18 -25.34 -1.55
N THR A 424 14.07 -25.23 -2.87
CA THR A 424 15.13 -24.70 -3.73
C THR A 424 15.46 -23.25 -3.36
N TYR A 425 14.43 -22.40 -3.22
CA TYR A 425 14.59 -20.99 -2.87
C TYR A 425 15.29 -20.80 -1.51
N ILE A 426 14.88 -21.54 -0.50
CA ILE A 426 15.51 -21.50 0.82
C ILE A 426 16.94 -22.12 0.77
N SER A 427 17.16 -23.15 -0.04
CA SER A 427 18.49 -23.75 -0.23
C SER A 427 19.52 -22.77 -0.77
N MET A 428 19.12 -21.82 -1.61
CA MET A 428 20.01 -20.78 -2.14
C MET A 428 20.66 -19.97 -1.02
N ARG A 429 19.91 -19.63 0.03
CA ARG A 429 20.46 -18.95 1.22
C ARG A 429 21.58 -19.79 1.86
N HIS A 430 21.30 -21.05 2.12
CA HIS A 430 22.22 -21.96 2.83
C HIS A 430 23.44 -22.34 2.02
N ALA A 431 23.34 -22.28 0.71
CA ALA A 431 24.45 -22.53 -0.20
C ALA A 431 25.40 -21.34 -0.43
N GLY A 432 25.08 -20.15 0.13
CA GLY A 432 25.89 -18.93 -0.03
C GLY A 432 25.30 -17.91 -1.02
N GLY A 433 24.02 -18.04 -1.37
CA GLY A 433 23.29 -17.12 -2.23
C GLY A 433 23.47 -17.36 -3.73
N ALA A 434 23.24 -16.33 -4.54
CA ALA A 434 23.24 -16.44 -6.02
C ALA A 434 24.58 -16.89 -6.66
N LYS A 435 25.66 -16.92 -5.89
CA LYS A 435 26.98 -17.40 -6.33
C LYS A 435 27.30 -18.84 -5.88
N ALA A 436 26.29 -19.52 -5.31
CA ALA A 436 26.47 -20.89 -4.84
C ALA A 436 26.82 -21.85 -6.01
N SER A 437 27.69 -22.81 -5.74
CA SER A 437 27.93 -23.88 -6.68
C SER A 437 26.76 -24.88 -6.69
N ASP A 438 26.53 -25.56 -7.79
CA ASP A 438 25.50 -26.60 -7.89
C ASP A 438 25.66 -27.68 -6.79
N ALA A 439 26.92 -28.03 -6.43
CA ALA A 439 27.19 -28.97 -5.34
C ALA A 439 26.73 -28.42 -3.99
N ALA A 440 26.97 -27.13 -3.69
CA ALA A 440 26.52 -26.52 -2.45
C ALA A 440 24.98 -26.42 -2.38
N LEU A 441 24.34 -26.09 -3.50
CA LEU A 441 22.86 -26.07 -3.60
C LEU A 441 22.29 -27.49 -3.38
N SER A 442 22.84 -28.50 -4.03
CA SER A 442 22.38 -29.88 -3.86
C SER A 442 22.56 -30.38 -2.43
N GLN A 443 23.66 -30.01 -1.77
CA GLN A 443 23.90 -30.36 -0.37
C GLN A 443 22.92 -29.66 0.57
N ALA A 444 22.68 -28.36 0.38
CA ALA A 444 21.71 -27.60 1.16
C ALA A 444 20.29 -28.15 0.99
N TYR A 445 19.91 -28.49 -0.25
CA TYR A 445 18.64 -29.10 -0.56
C TYR A 445 18.46 -30.46 0.16
N ALA A 446 19.44 -31.36 0.03
CA ALA A 446 19.40 -32.69 0.69
C ALA A 446 19.31 -32.55 2.23
N HIS A 447 19.96 -31.54 2.78
CA HIS A 447 19.91 -31.25 4.20
C HIS A 447 18.50 -30.81 4.65
N LEU A 448 17.89 -29.85 3.95
CA LEU A 448 16.51 -29.42 4.20
C LEU A 448 15.50 -30.58 4.05
N ASP A 449 15.68 -31.43 3.06
CA ASP A 449 14.85 -32.62 2.84
C ASP A 449 14.98 -33.62 4.00
N SER A 450 16.17 -33.77 4.56
CA SER A 450 16.38 -34.63 5.76
C SER A 450 15.66 -34.11 7.00
N LEU A 451 15.56 -32.79 7.15
CA LEU A 451 14.82 -32.17 8.26
C LEU A 451 13.31 -32.29 8.06
N ALA A 452 12.82 -32.22 6.83
CA ALA A 452 11.40 -32.39 6.53
C ALA A 452 10.87 -33.80 6.87
N LYS A 453 11.74 -34.79 7.01
CA LYS A 453 11.39 -36.15 7.44
C LYS A 453 11.28 -36.31 8.95
N GLN A 454 11.60 -35.26 9.74
CA GLN A 454 11.46 -35.28 11.19
C GLN A 454 10.05 -34.77 11.59
N PRO A 455 9.39 -35.39 12.57
CA PRO A 455 8.04 -34.99 12.98
C PRO A 455 8.03 -33.61 13.67
N LEU A 456 9.15 -33.22 14.28
CA LEU A 456 9.35 -31.92 14.94
C LEU A 456 10.84 -31.57 14.92
N VAL A 457 11.15 -30.32 14.58
CA VAL A 457 12.52 -29.79 14.65
C VAL A 457 12.53 -28.65 15.66
N THR A 458 13.34 -28.79 16.73
CA THR A 458 13.51 -27.72 17.74
C THR A 458 14.37 -26.59 17.18
N ALA A 459 14.24 -25.39 17.76
CA ALA A 459 15.08 -24.24 17.39
C ALA A 459 16.58 -24.58 17.50
N SER A 460 16.99 -25.34 18.55
CA SER A 460 18.38 -25.80 18.71
C SER A 460 18.81 -26.75 17.61
N ALA A 461 17.92 -27.62 17.13
CA ALA A 461 18.21 -28.50 16.00
C ALA A 461 18.32 -27.71 14.68
N ALA A 462 17.43 -26.75 14.44
CA ALA A 462 17.48 -25.85 13.30
C ALA A 462 18.78 -25.03 13.28
N LYS A 463 19.25 -24.56 14.45
CA LYS A 463 20.55 -23.87 14.59
C LYS A 463 21.72 -24.81 14.26
N ARG A 464 21.76 -26.02 14.81
CA ARG A 464 22.82 -27.00 14.48
C ARG A 464 22.82 -27.37 13.00
N ALA A 465 21.65 -27.33 12.38
CA ALA A 465 21.48 -27.56 10.95
C ALA A 465 21.88 -26.34 10.09
N GLY A 466 22.22 -25.21 10.68
CA GLY A 466 22.57 -23.99 9.96
C GLY A 466 21.39 -23.25 9.31
N LEU A 467 20.14 -23.65 9.60
CA LEU A 467 18.94 -22.97 9.08
C LEU A 467 18.71 -21.63 9.75
N VAL A 468 19.13 -21.50 10.99
CA VAL A 468 19.07 -20.27 11.76
C VAL A 468 20.44 -19.95 12.34
N ASP A 469 20.77 -18.68 12.41
CA ASP A 469 22.12 -18.25 12.80
C ASP A 469 22.30 -18.27 14.31
N THR A 470 21.28 -17.85 15.08
CA THR A 470 21.38 -17.83 16.54
C THR A 470 20.02 -17.89 17.22
N LEU A 471 20.04 -18.21 18.54
CA LEU A 471 18.86 -18.25 19.39
C LEU A 471 18.98 -17.15 20.44
N LEU A 472 18.10 -16.16 20.42
CA LEU A 472 18.07 -15.01 21.32
C LEU A 472 16.61 -14.56 21.51
N TYR A 473 16.35 -13.88 22.63
CA TYR A 473 15.12 -13.10 22.79
C TYR A 473 15.23 -11.76 22.06
N LEU A 474 14.08 -11.17 21.70
CA LEU A 474 14.01 -9.96 20.86
C LEU A 474 14.79 -8.78 21.43
N ASP A 475 14.79 -8.59 22.73
CA ASP A 475 15.53 -7.53 23.45
C ASP A 475 17.05 -7.65 23.34
N GLN A 476 17.57 -8.85 23.07
CA GLN A 476 19.01 -9.13 22.88
C GLN A 476 19.49 -8.89 21.44
N VAL A 477 18.55 -8.84 20.47
CA VAL A 477 18.89 -8.74 19.05
C VAL A 477 19.65 -7.47 18.69
N PRO A 478 19.35 -6.27 19.23
CA PRO A 478 20.10 -5.04 18.93
C PRO A 478 21.59 -5.15 19.27
N SER A 479 21.90 -5.66 20.47
CA SER A 479 23.31 -5.82 20.91
C SER A 479 24.05 -6.86 20.07
N TYR A 480 23.37 -7.97 19.74
CA TYR A 480 23.90 -8.99 18.83
C TYR A 480 24.19 -8.40 17.43
N ALA A 481 23.29 -7.58 16.92
CA ALA A 481 23.43 -6.94 15.59
C ALA A 481 24.64 -6.00 15.55
N LEU A 482 24.78 -5.13 16.55
CA LEU A 482 25.94 -4.22 16.64
C LEU A 482 27.26 -4.99 16.71
N LYS A 483 27.32 -6.03 17.52
CA LYS A 483 28.52 -6.86 17.64
C LYS A 483 28.84 -7.61 16.35
N THR A 484 27.80 -8.18 15.71
CA THR A 484 27.96 -9.02 14.52
C THR A 484 28.37 -8.22 13.30
N PHE A 485 27.76 -7.06 13.04
CA PHE A 485 27.97 -6.28 11.83
C PHE A 485 29.02 -5.19 11.95
N PHE A 486 29.23 -4.64 13.16
CA PHE A 486 30.09 -3.47 13.37
C PHE A 486 31.19 -3.70 14.39
N GLY A 487 31.23 -4.88 15.05
CA GLY A 487 32.23 -5.16 16.10
C GLY A 487 32.02 -4.36 17.38
N ILE A 488 30.88 -3.70 17.54
CA ILE A 488 30.56 -2.85 18.68
C ILE A 488 29.91 -3.71 19.77
N ASP A 489 30.57 -3.80 20.92
CA ASP A 489 30.02 -4.48 22.10
C ASP A 489 29.27 -3.48 22.97
N TYR A 490 27.97 -3.38 22.82
CA TYR A 490 27.09 -2.48 23.58
C TYR A 490 25.86 -3.24 24.11
N PRO A 491 25.95 -3.70 25.38
CA PRO A 491 24.92 -4.59 25.96
C PRO A 491 23.54 -3.97 26.13
N GLN A 492 23.45 -2.63 26.16
CA GLN A 492 22.19 -1.88 26.33
C GLN A 492 21.66 -1.30 25.01
N ALA A 493 22.06 -1.87 23.87
CA ALA A 493 21.55 -1.41 22.58
C ALA A 493 20.03 -1.61 22.51
N SER A 494 19.35 -0.63 21.95
CA SER A 494 17.90 -0.65 21.74
C SER A 494 17.57 -0.40 20.28
N TYR A 495 16.37 -0.72 19.87
CA TYR A 495 15.83 -0.43 18.56
C TYR A 495 14.76 0.66 18.62
N ARG A 496 14.52 1.30 17.48
CA ARG A 496 13.38 2.16 17.25
C ARG A 496 12.36 1.44 16.38
N THR A 497 11.11 1.38 16.83
CA THR A 497 10.07 0.70 16.06
C THR A 497 9.50 1.62 14.99
N TRP A 498 9.43 1.10 13.77
CA TRP A 498 8.77 1.70 12.63
C TRP A 498 7.60 0.82 12.20
N TYR A 499 6.38 1.31 12.41
CA TYR A 499 5.18 0.58 12.02
C TYR A 499 4.88 0.79 10.53
N PRO A 500 4.48 -0.27 9.80
CA PRO A 500 4.07 -0.11 8.39
C PRO A 500 2.92 0.87 8.18
N THR A 501 2.05 1.03 9.18
CA THR A 501 0.90 1.95 9.15
C THR A 501 1.27 3.41 9.42
N ASP A 502 2.50 3.70 9.83
CA ASP A 502 2.93 5.07 10.10
C ASP A 502 3.03 5.84 8.78
N LYS A 503 2.27 6.92 8.67
CA LYS A 503 2.49 7.89 7.59
C LYS A 503 3.83 8.60 7.83
N ARG A 504 4.63 8.72 6.78
CA ARG A 504 5.95 9.36 6.84
C ARG A 504 6.06 10.42 5.78
N ILE A 505 6.68 11.54 6.16
CA ILE A 505 7.00 12.59 5.20
C ILE A 505 8.28 12.15 4.48
N PHE A 506 8.21 12.03 3.18
CA PHE A 506 9.39 11.92 2.35
C PHE A 506 9.99 13.30 2.14
N ASN A 507 11.31 13.36 2.06
CA ASN A 507 11.98 14.54 1.53
C ASN A 507 11.62 14.60 0.03
N GLU A 508 10.70 15.47 -0.31
CA GLU A 508 9.96 15.40 -1.53
C GLU A 508 10.81 15.73 -2.74
N SER A 509 10.95 14.78 -3.64
CA SER A 509 11.31 15.14 -5.00
C SER A 509 10.12 15.91 -5.60
N TRP A 510 10.36 17.06 -6.18
CA TRP A 510 9.34 17.79 -6.95
C TRP A 510 9.11 17.16 -8.33
N ASN A 511 9.52 15.90 -8.50
CA ASN A 511 9.30 15.16 -9.73
C ASN A 511 7.80 14.94 -9.94
N ARG A 512 7.37 15.11 -11.16
CA ARG A 512 6.09 14.55 -11.61
C ARG A 512 6.07 13.08 -11.21
N ARG A 513 5.03 12.65 -10.54
CA ARG A 513 4.74 11.24 -10.31
C ARG A 513 3.71 10.80 -11.34
N ALA A 514 3.97 9.67 -11.95
CA ALA A 514 2.97 9.05 -12.79
C ALA A 514 1.89 8.42 -11.90
N SER A 515 0.63 8.62 -12.23
CA SER A 515 -0.47 8.00 -11.51
C SER A 515 -0.73 6.61 -12.06
N VAL A 516 -0.59 5.58 -11.22
CA VAL A 516 -0.92 4.19 -11.57
C VAL A 516 -1.98 3.69 -10.60
N ALA A 517 -3.10 3.24 -11.15
CA ALA A 517 -4.17 2.67 -10.34
C ALA A 517 -3.86 1.21 -9.99
N LEU A 518 -4.21 0.81 -8.78
CA LEU A 518 -4.15 -0.58 -8.28
C LEU A 518 -5.56 -1.03 -7.91
N LEU A 519 -6.04 -2.04 -8.59
CA LEU A 519 -7.29 -2.73 -8.31
C LEU A 519 -6.99 -4.12 -7.75
N ASN A 520 -7.47 -4.41 -6.55
CA ASN A 520 -7.29 -5.72 -5.94
C ASN A 520 -8.52 -6.61 -6.18
N ILE A 521 -8.27 -7.85 -6.58
CA ILE A 521 -9.27 -8.93 -6.68
C ILE A 521 -8.80 -10.05 -5.76
N ASP A 522 -9.30 -10.02 -4.53
CA ASP A 522 -8.89 -10.92 -3.45
C ASP A 522 -10.08 -11.77 -2.98
N GLY A 523 -9.86 -13.09 -2.85
CA GLY A 523 -10.89 -14.04 -2.44
C GLY A 523 -11.84 -14.46 -3.57
N THR A 524 -13.03 -14.93 -3.18
CA THR A 524 -14.03 -15.50 -4.10
C THR A 524 -14.73 -14.43 -4.93
N ILE A 525 -14.81 -14.64 -6.23
CA ILE A 525 -15.49 -13.74 -7.17
C ILE A 525 -17.00 -13.98 -7.12
N ASP A 526 -17.70 -13.08 -6.49
CA ASP A 526 -19.17 -13.08 -6.36
C ASP A 526 -19.81 -11.80 -6.94
N SER A 527 -21.10 -11.64 -6.79
CA SER A 527 -21.84 -10.47 -7.26
C SER A 527 -21.48 -9.17 -6.53
N ARG A 528 -20.96 -9.24 -5.29
CA ARG A 528 -20.51 -8.08 -4.53
C ARG A 528 -19.18 -7.57 -5.10
N MET A 529 -18.21 -8.49 -5.30
CA MET A 529 -16.95 -8.16 -5.93
C MET A 529 -17.17 -7.60 -7.35
N GLU A 530 -18.06 -8.20 -8.14
CA GLU A 530 -18.44 -7.66 -9.46
C GLU A 530 -18.88 -6.20 -9.36
N ARG A 531 -19.84 -5.88 -8.49
CA ARG A 531 -20.34 -4.51 -8.32
C ARG A 531 -19.24 -3.54 -7.89
N SER A 532 -18.44 -3.91 -6.90
CA SER A 532 -17.33 -3.09 -6.38
C SER A 532 -16.29 -2.79 -7.45
N VAL A 533 -15.87 -3.80 -8.19
CA VAL A 533 -14.90 -3.67 -9.28
C VAL A 533 -15.44 -2.77 -10.40
N LEU A 534 -16.68 -3.02 -10.85
CA LEU A 534 -17.28 -2.20 -11.93
C LEU A 534 -17.48 -0.74 -11.51
N GLU A 535 -17.82 -0.48 -10.24
CA GLU A 535 -17.90 0.89 -9.70
C GLU A 535 -16.53 1.57 -9.67
N SER A 536 -15.50 0.85 -9.24
CA SER A 536 -14.12 1.34 -9.22
C SER A 536 -13.62 1.69 -10.62
N LEU A 537 -13.88 0.83 -11.60
CA LEU A 537 -13.49 1.05 -12.99
C LEU A 537 -14.23 2.23 -13.65
N ARG A 538 -15.47 2.50 -13.26
CA ARG A 538 -16.19 3.70 -13.72
C ARG A 538 -15.57 5.00 -13.25
N LYS A 539 -14.96 4.99 -12.05
CA LYS A 539 -14.29 6.16 -11.47
C LYS A 539 -12.87 6.35 -12.02
N LEU A 540 -12.27 5.31 -12.60
CA LEU A 540 -10.88 5.30 -13.03
C LEU A 540 -10.52 6.47 -13.97
N PRO A 541 -11.29 6.83 -15.02
CA PRO A 541 -10.94 7.94 -15.92
C PRO A 541 -10.82 9.30 -15.19
N ALA A 542 -11.60 9.50 -14.12
CA ALA A 542 -11.56 10.75 -13.35
C ALA A 542 -10.31 10.84 -12.45
N THR A 543 -9.58 9.75 -12.25
CA THR A 543 -8.38 9.72 -11.40
C THR A 543 -7.11 10.19 -12.13
N GLY A 544 -7.15 10.29 -13.47
CA GLY A 544 -5.98 10.61 -14.28
C GLY A 544 -4.92 9.51 -14.29
N ALA A 545 -5.29 8.28 -13.96
CA ALA A 545 -4.36 7.14 -13.98
C ALA A 545 -3.87 6.84 -15.39
N GLU A 546 -2.56 6.71 -15.53
CA GLU A 546 -1.88 6.44 -16.80
C GLU A 546 -1.79 4.94 -17.12
N ALA A 547 -1.95 4.10 -16.10
CA ALA A 547 -2.04 2.64 -16.21
C ALA A 547 -2.87 2.05 -15.07
N LEU A 548 -3.33 0.83 -15.25
CA LEU A 548 -4.05 0.05 -14.26
C LEU A 548 -3.33 -1.27 -13.97
N ILE A 549 -3.04 -1.53 -12.71
CA ILE A 549 -2.58 -2.84 -12.23
C ILE A 549 -3.77 -3.54 -11.59
N VAL A 550 -4.03 -4.77 -12.01
CA VAL A 550 -5.03 -5.66 -11.40
C VAL A 550 -4.28 -6.73 -10.62
N ARG A 551 -4.24 -6.60 -9.30
CA ARG A 551 -3.64 -7.57 -8.39
C ARG A 551 -4.67 -8.64 -8.09
N ILE A 552 -4.33 -9.90 -8.37
CA ILE A 552 -5.26 -11.04 -8.30
C ILE A 552 -4.74 -12.06 -7.30
N SER A 553 -5.56 -12.34 -6.30
CA SER A 553 -5.33 -13.34 -5.26
C SER A 553 -6.64 -14.14 -5.05
N SER A 554 -7.10 -14.81 -6.12
CA SER A 554 -8.44 -15.38 -6.20
C SER A 554 -8.45 -16.83 -6.70
N PRO A 555 -9.20 -17.72 -6.04
CA PRO A 555 -9.47 -19.09 -6.52
C PRO A 555 -10.48 -19.14 -7.67
N GLY A 556 -11.06 -17.99 -8.00
CA GLY A 556 -12.19 -17.90 -8.92
C GLY A 556 -13.53 -17.68 -8.23
N GLY A 557 -14.62 -18.01 -8.90
CA GLY A 557 -15.96 -17.80 -8.39
C GLY A 557 -17.03 -17.87 -9.49
N SER A 558 -17.99 -16.96 -9.45
CA SER A 558 -19.04 -16.86 -10.46
C SER A 558 -18.47 -16.65 -11.86
N ALA A 559 -18.80 -17.54 -12.77
CA ALA A 559 -18.40 -17.45 -14.16
C ALA A 559 -18.90 -16.15 -14.82
N ILE A 560 -20.15 -15.78 -14.54
CA ILE A 560 -20.78 -14.57 -15.07
C ILE A 560 -20.10 -13.30 -14.54
N ALA A 561 -19.81 -13.25 -13.23
CA ALA A 561 -19.12 -12.11 -12.63
C ALA A 561 -17.70 -11.96 -13.20
N SER A 562 -16.98 -13.08 -13.35
CA SER A 562 -15.63 -13.09 -13.93
C SER A 562 -15.62 -12.57 -15.37
N ASP A 563 -16.60 -12.98 -16.19
CA ASP A 563 -16.72 -12.51 -17.58
C ASP A 563 -17.02 -11.00 -17.68
N LYS A 564 -17.92 -10.50 -16.82
CA LYS A 564 -18.24 -9.07 -16.76
C LYS A 564 -17.05 -8.22 -16.33
N ILE A 565 -16.30 -8.67 -15.30
CA ILE A 565 -15.07 -8.00 -14.85
C ILE A 565 -14.02 -8.02 -15.96
N TRP A 566 -13.80 -9.18 -16.61
CA TRP A 566 -12.90 -9.31 -17.73
C TRP A 566 -13.25 -8.32 -18.86
N ALA A 567 -14.52 -8.27 -19.25
CA ALA A 567 -14.99 -7.36 -20.30
C ALA A 567 -14.78 -5.89 -19.96
N ALA A 568 -15.04 -5.51 -18.69
CA ALA A 568 -14.82 -4.14 -18.23
C ALA A 568 -13.34 -3.75 -18.24
N LEU A 569 -12.44 -4.66 -17.81
CA LEU A 569 -10.99 -4.44 -17.87
C LEU A 569 -10.48 -4.34 -19.31
N ARG A 570 -10.97 -5.18 -20.21
CA ARG A 570 -10.65 -5.07 -21.64
C ARG A 570 -11.09 -3.71 -22.22
N HIS A 571 -12.25 -3.24 -21.79
CA HIS A 571 -12.74 -1.91 -22.23
C HIS A 571 -11.83 -0.78 -21.73
N VAL A 572 -11.29 -0.87 -20.49
CA VAL A 572 -10.29 0.09 -19.98
C VAL A 572 -9.03 0.11 -20.87
N SER A 573 -8.51 -1.08 -21.20
CA SER A 573 -7.34 -1.18 -22.10
C SER A 573 -7.64 -0.60 -23.50
N GLU A 574 -8.83 -0.86 -24.06
CA GLU A 574 -9.27 -0.34 -25.35
C GLU A 574 -9.45 1.20 -25.36
N GLN A 575 -9.68 1.80 -24.17
CA GLN A 575 -9.70 3.27 -24.00
C GLN A 575 -8.32 3.90 -23.92
N GLY A 576 -7.24 3.11 -23.97
CA GLY A 576 -5.86 3.59 -23.98
C GLY A 576 -5.19 3.62 -22.60
N ILE A 577 -5.82 3.08 -21.56
CA ILE A 577 -5.21 2.86 -20.24
C ILE A 577 -4.71 1.41 -20.19
N PRO A 578 -3.39 1.15 -20.31
CA PRO A 578 -2.88 -0.21 -20.32
C PRO A 578 -3.16 -0.92 -18.98
N VAL A 579 -3.51 -2.19 -19.09
CA VAL A 579 -3.87 -3.05 -17.96
C VAL A 579 -2.80 -4.11 -17.75
N VAL A 580 -2.22 -4.18 -16.55
CA VAL A 580 -1.27 -5.21 -16.14
C VAL A 580 -1.92 -6.11 -15.10
N SER A 581 -2.05 -7.40 -15.39
CA SER A 581 -2.51 -8.39 -14.43
C SER A 581 -1.32 -8.94 -13.63
N SER A 582 -1.41 -8.90 -12.30
CA SER A 582 -0.39 -9.39 -11.36
C SER A 582 -1.01 -10.44 -10.44
N ILE A 583 -0.64 -11.70 -10.63
CA ILE A 583 -1.14 -12.80 -9.79
C ILE A 583 -0.25 -12.93 -8.56
N GLY A 584 -0.86 -12.74 -7.37
CA GLY A 584 -0.21 -12.81 -6.07
C GLY A 584 0.07 -14.27 -5.65
N TYR A 585 -0.80 -14.82 -4.79
CA TYR A 585 -0.63 -16.23 -4.41
C TYR A 585 -1.49 -17.18 -5.24
N MET A 586 -2.57 -16.67 -5.86
CA MET A 586 -3.47 -17.50 -6.66
C MET A 586 -4.21 -16.66 -7.72
N GLY A 587 -4.20 -17.14 -8.95
CA GLY A 587 -5.06 -16.70 -10.04
C GLY A 587 -5.62 -17.93 -10.72
N ALA A 588 -6.66 -18.52 -10.12
CA ALA A 588 -7.23 -19.77 -10.60
C ALA A 588 -8.64 -19.58 -11.11
N SER A 589 -9.03 -20.34 -12.14
CA SER A 589 -10.38 -20.39 -12.67
C SER A 589 -10.91 -19.00 -13.07
N GLY A 590 -11.96 -18.45 -12.44
CA GLY A 590 -12.45 -17.10 -12.67
C GLY A 590 -11.37 -16.04 -12.44
N GLY A 591 -10.46 -16.25 -11.46
CA GLY A 591 -9.31 -15.37 -11.23
C GLY A 591 -8.33 -15.37 -12.41
N TYR A 592 -8.06 -16.52 -13.03
CA TYR A 592 -7.22 -16.60 -14.22
C TYR A 592 -7.97 -16.07 -15.47
N TYR A 593 -9.29 -16.27 -15.54
CA TYR A 593 -10.13 -15.65 -16.57
C TYR A 593 -9.96 -14.13 -16.57
N ILE A 594 -10.06 -13.50 -15.39
CA ILE A 594 -9.88 -12.06 -15.22
C ILE A 594 -8.43 -11.66 -15.54
N ALA A 595 -7.43 -12.45 -15.12
CA ALA A 595 -6.02 -12.18 -15.43
C ALA A 595 -5.77 -12.06 -16.93
N CYS A 596 -6.49 -12.83 -17.75
CA CYS A 596 -6.44 -12.76 -19.21
C CYS A 596 -7.01 -11.46 -19.82
N ALA A 597 -7.53 -10.53 -19.00
CA ALA A 597 -7.87 -9.19 -19.46
C ALA A 597 -6.65 -8.27 -19.58
N GLY A 598 -5.56 -8.58 -18.89
CA GLY A 598 -4.34 -7.77 -18.91
C GLY A 598 -3.63 -7.80 -20.26
N ASP A 599 -3.07 -6.65 -20.65
CA ASP A 599 -2.17 -6.54 -21.80
C ASP A 599 -0.82 -7.22 -21.52
N ARG A 600 -0.49 -7.39 -20.23
CA ARG A 600 0.59 -8.21 -19.72
C ARG A 600 0.16 -8.95 -18.45
N ILE A 601 0.54 -10.22 -18.33
CA ILE A 601 0.17 -11.08 -17.20
C ILE A 601 1.45 -11.50 -16.49
N LEU A 602 1.56 -11.13 -15.20
CA LEU A 602 2.65 -11.53 -14.32
C LEU A 602 2.12 -12.47 -13.24
N ALA A 603 2.97 -13.35 -12.75
CA ALA A 603 2.66 -14.17 -11.59
C ALA A 603 3.85 -14.29 -10.64
N GLU A 604 3.55 -14.41 -9.34
CA GLU A 604 4.54 -14.84 -8.38
C GLU A 604 5.06 -16.23 -8.76
N PRO A 605 6.36 -16.55 -8.57
CA PRO A 605 6.94 -17.84 -8.97
C PRO A 605 6.20 -19.05 -8.43
N MET A 606 5.68 -18.96 -7.20
CA MET A 606 4.93 -20.00 -6.51
C MET A 606 3.41 -19.78 -6.51
N ALA A 607 2.89 -18.78 -7.25
CA ALA A 607 1.46 -18.57 -7.39
C ALA A 607 0.76 -19.76 -8.04
N ILE A 608 -0.43 -20.09 -7.61
CA ILE A 608 -1.25 -21.14 -8.23
C ILE A 608 -2.00 -20.52 -9.40
N VAL A 609 -1.77 -21.06 -10.61
CA VAL A 609 -2.31 -20.52 -11.86
C VAL A 609 -3.06 -21.61 -12.62
N GLY A 610 -4.11 -21.23 -13.36
CA GLY A 610 -4.84 -22.12 -14.26
C GLY A 610 -6.24 -22.45 -13.79
N SER A 611 -6.54 -23.72 -13.54
CA SER A 611 -7.91 -24.24 -13.27
C SER A 611 -8.91 -23.82 -14.37
N ILE A 612 -8.45 -23.85 -15.65
CA ILE A 612 -9.27 -23.51 -16.81
C ILE A 612 -10.36 -24.56 -16.97
N GLY A 613 -11.56 -24.23 -16.50
CA GLY A 613 -12.68 -25.16 -16.47
C GLY A 613 -13.87 -24.56 -15.74
N ILE A 614 -15.02 -25.20 -15.86
CA ILE A 614 -16.28 -24.76 -15.28
C ILE A 614 -17.02 -25.94 -14.64
N TYR A 615 -17.80 -25.68 -13.62
CA TYR A 615 -18.82 -26.58 -13.11
C TYR A 615 -20.08 -25.81 -12.74
N GLY A 616 -21.20 -26.51 -12.68
CA GLY A 616 -22.46 -25.99 -12.22
C GLY A 616 -23.24 -27.05 -11.47
N GLY A 617 -24.01 -26.63 -10.49
CA GLY A 617 -24.75 -27.61 -9.67
C GLY A 617 -25.91 -27.00 -8.90
N LYS A 618 -26.68 -27.90 -8.30
CA LYS A 618 -27.70 -27.55 -7.30
C LYS A 618 -27.78 -28.61 -6.21
N ILE A 619 -28.37 -28.23 -5.12
CA ILE A 619 -28.70 -29.09 -4.01
C ILE A 619 -30.19 -29.48 -4.10
N ASP A 620 -30.51 -30.79 -4.03
CA ASP A 620 -31.88 -31.30 -3.90
C ASP A 620 -32.09 -31.76 -2.45
N VAL A 621 -32.98 -31.10 -1.75
CA VAL A 621 -33.32 -31.41 -0.34
C VAL A 621 -34.63 -32.15 -0.20
N SER A 622 -35.22 -32.65 -1.29
CA SER A 622 -36.54 -33.33 -1.29
C SER A 622 -36.57 -34.51 -0.34
N GLY A 623 -35.48 -35.31 -0.27
CA GLY A 623 -35.35 -36.44 0.65
C GLY A 623 -35.27 -35.99 2.12
N LEU A 624 -34.57 -34.92 2.43
CA LEU A 624 -34.54 -34.31 3.77
C LEU A 624 -35.92 -33.78 4.16
N MET A 625 -36.58 -33.06 3.27
CA MET A 625 -37.93 -32.55 3.48
C MET A 625 -38.90 -33.71 3.82
N SER A 626 -38.82 -34.78 3.05
CA SER A 626 -39.63 -36.00 3.31
C SER A 626 -39.38 -36.59 4.70
N LYS A 627 -38.11 -36.66 5.15
CA LYS A 627 -37.74 -37.17 6.50
C LYS A 627 -38.30 -36.32 7.65
N ILE A 628 -38.42 -34.99 7.46
CA ILE A 628 -38.98 -34.10 8.48
C ILE A 628 -40.46 -33.78 8.25
N GLY A 629 -41.11 -34.49 7.33
CA GLY A 629 -42.57 -34.41 7.08
C GLY A 629 -42.99 -33.19 6.23
N LEU A 630 -42.08 -32.54 5.56
CA LEU A 630 -42.40 -31.43 4.64
C LEU A 630 -42.66 -31.95 3.22
N LYS A 631 -43.66 -31.37 2.56
CA LYS A 631 -43.98 -31.60 1.15
C LYS A 631 -43.97 -30.28 0.40
N ALA A 632 -43.42 -30.29 -0.80
CA ALA A 632 -43.49 -29.17 -1.72
C ALA A 632 -44.52 -29.50 -2.83
N GLU A 633 -45.42 -28.56 -3.08
CA GLU A 633 -46.29 -28.58 -4.27
C GLU A 633 -45.90 -27.44 -5.18
N THR A 634 -45.75 -27.72 -6.46
CA THR A 634 -45.30 -26.74 -7.43
C THR A 634 -46.43 -26.35 -8.37
N VAL A 635 -46.77 -25.09 -8.44
CA VAL A 635 -47.67 -24.54 -9.45
C VAL A 635 -46.78 -23.81 -10.49
N LYS A 636 -46.88 -24.20 -11.76
CA LYS A 636 -46.04 -23.68 -12.82
C LYS A 636 -46.78 -23.53 -14.13
N THR A 637 -46.44 -22.56 -14.93
CA THR A 637 -47.05 -22.28 -16.23
C THR A 637 -46.41 -23.08 -17.36
N HIS A 638 -45.14 -23.45 -17.22
CA HIS A 638 -44.36 -24.18 -18.24
C HIS A 638 -43.51 -25.25 -17.56
N GLU A 639 -43.11 -26.27 -18.33
CA GLU A 639 -42.44 -27.46 -17.84
C GLU A 639 -41.20 -27.19 -16.98
N TYR A 640 -40.38 -26.26 -17.40
CA TYR A 640 -39.09 -25.94 -16.72
C TYR A 640 -39.12 -24.71 -15.81
N ALA A 641 -40.31 -24.18 -15.49
CA ALA A 641 -40.40 -22.96 -14.67
C ALA A 641 -39.85 -23.15 -13.23
N ASP A 642 -39.74 -24.40 -12.77
CA ASP A 642 -39.17 -24.80 -11.49
C ASP A 642 -37.76 -25.46 -11.60
N ALA A 643 -37.04 -25.28 -12.70
CA ALA A 643 -35.72 -25.90 -12.93
C ALA A 643 -34.69 -25.52 -11.86
N THR A 644 -34.84 -24.34 -11.25
CA THR A 644 -33.95 -23.85 -10.20
C THR A 644 -34.35 -24.28 -8.77
N THR A 645 -35.46 -24.98 -8.60
CA THR A 645 -35.93 -25.38 -7.26
C THR A 645 -34.97 -26.39 -6.59
N PHE A 646 -34.84 -26.31 -5.29
CA PHE A 646 -34.10 -27.27 -4.46
C PHE A 646 -34.97 -28.44 -3.96
N THR A 647 -36.26 -28.49 -4.36
CA THR A 647 -37.23 -29.50 -3.88
C THR A 647 -37.41 -30.71 -4.80
N ARG A 648 -36.62 -30.76 -5.87
CA ARG A 648 -36.54 -31.90 -6.79
C ARG A 648 -35.21 -31.96 -7.52
N PRO A 649 -34.79 -33.15 -8.02
CA PRO A 649 -33.64 -33.28 -8.90
C PRO A 649 -33.86 -32.59 -10.25
N TRP A 650 -32.79 -32.38 -11.01
CA TRP A 650 -32.91 -31.99 -12.42
C TRP A 650 -33.41 -33.13 -13.28
N SER A 651 -34.22 -32.81 -14.28
CA SER A 651 -34.53 -33.70 -15.39
C SER A 651 -33.32 -33.88 -16.32
N ASP A 652 -33.31 -34.88 -17.15
CA ASP A 652 -32.24 -35.11 -18.15
C ASP A 652 -32.19 -33.98 -19.17
N ALA A 653 -33.32 -33.38 -19.53
CA ALA A 653 -33.36 -32.22 -20.42
C ALA A 653 -32.70 -30.95 -19.76
N GLU A 654 -32.98 -30.73 -18.48
CA GLU A 654 -32.36 -29.65 -17.72
C GLU A 654 -30.84 -29.83 -17.58
N LYS A 655 -30.40 -31.07 -17.31
CA LYS A 655 -28.97 -31.42 -17.28
C LYS A 655 -28.28 -31.20 -18.63
N ALA A 656 -28.92 -31.62 -19.72
CA ALA A 656 -28.40 -31.44 -21.07
C ALA A 656 -28.27 -29.94 -21.43
N ALA A 657 -29.29 -29.14 -21.10
CA ALA A 657 -29.25 -27.70 -21.35
C ALA A 657 -28.12 -26.98 -20.52
N LEU A 658 -27.95 -27.37 -19.23
CA LEU A 658 -26.88 -26.86 -18.42
C LEU A 658 -25.49 -27.30 -18.93
N GLN A 659 -25.34 -28.55 -19.38
CA GLN A 659 -24.08 -29.04 -19.95
C GLN A 659 -23.72 -28.25 -21.23
N GLN A 660 -24.70 -28.05 -22.12
CA GLN A 660 -24.47 -27.23 -23.32
C GLN A 660 -24.01 -25.82 -22.95
N TYR A 661 -24.63 -25.15 -22.00
CA TYR A 661 -24.22 -23.83 -21.55
C TYR A 661 -22.79 -23.83 -21.00
N MET A 662 -22.43 -24.85 -20.23
CA MET A 662 -21.07 -25.00 -19.67
C MET A 662 -20.03 -25.23 -20.77
N ASP A 663 -20.36 -26.01 -21.78
CA ASP A 663 -19.48 -26.28 -22.92
C ASP A 663 -19.24 -25.01 -23.74
N GLU A 664 -20.27 -24.19 -23.96
CA GLU A 664 -20.15 -22.88 -24.61
C GLU A 664 -19.27 -21.90 -23.77
N PHE A 665 -19.46 -21.87 -22.46
CA PHE A 665 -18.64 -21.04 -21.59
C PHE A 665 -17.18 -21.53 -21.52
N TYR A 666 -16.96 -22.83 -21.52
CA TYR A 666 -15.62 -23.41 -21.53
C TYR A 666 -14.86 -23.09 -22.83
N ASP A 667 -15.55 -23.20 -23.98
CA ASP A 667 -14.99 -22.79 -25.27
C ASP A 667 -14.62 -21.30 -25.27
N ARG A 668 -15.49 -20.44 -24.72
CA ARG A 668 -15.19 -19.03 -24.51
C ARG A 668 -13.99 -18.82 -23.60
N PHE A 669 -13.88 -19.57 -22.48
CA PHE A 669 -12.75 -19.44 -21.56
C PHE A 669 -11.42 -19.78 -22.24
N THR A 670 -11.37 -20.94 -22.92
CA THR A 670 -10.16 -21.34 -23.67
C THR A 670 -9.82 -20.36 -24.78
N GLY A 671 -10.80 -19.76 -25.42
CA GLY A 671 -10.64 -18.69 -26.41
C GLY A 671 -10.09 -17.39 -25.81
N VAL A 672 -10.54 -16.99 -24.62
CA VAL A 672 -10.01 -15.83 -23.88
C VAL A 672 -8.55 -16.06 -23.52
N VAL A 673 -8.20 -17.25 -23.03
CA VAL A 673 -6.80 -17.60 -22.71
C VAL A 673 -5.94 -17.58 -23.97
N ALA A 674 -6.42 -18.19 -25.06
CA ALA A 674 -5.69 -18.22 -26.33
C ALA A 674 -5.40 -16.82 -26.86
N LYS A 675 -6.38 -15.91 -26.77
CA LYS A 675 -6.23 -14.50 -27.18
C LYS A 675 -5.21 -13.75 -26.32
N ALA A 676 -5.23 -13.97 -24.99
CA ALA A 676 -4.35 -13.27 -24.06
C ALA A 676 -2.90 -13.76 -24.14
N THR A 677 -2.69 -15.07 -24.39
CA THR A 677 -1.37 -15.71 -24.33
C THR A 677 -0.73 -15.98 -25.70
N GLY A 678 -1.52 -15.91 -26.78
CA GLY A 678 -1.09 -16.32 -28.12
C GLY A 678 -0.98 -17.83 -28.33
N ILE A 679 -1.32 -18.66 -27.32
CA ILE A 679 -1.33 -20.11 -27.43
C ILE A 679 -2.55 -20.55 -28.25
N PRO A 680 -2.42 -21.47 -29.24
CA PRO A 680 -3.59 -21.98 -29.97
C PRO A 680 -4.65 -22.55 -29.03
N GLN A 681 -5.92 -22.21 -29.23
CA GLN A 681 -7.01 -22.62 -28.33
C GLN A 681 -7.09 -24.14 -28.13
N VAL A 682 -6.82 -24.94 -29.17
CA VAL A 682 -6.74 -26.41 -29.06
C VAL A 682 -5.63 -26.85 -28.11
N THR A 683 -4.51 -26.14 -28.05
CA THR A 683 -3.41 -26.42 -27.13
C THR A 683 -3.78 -26.01 -25.70
N VAL A 684 -4.44 -24.84 -25.54
CA VAL A 684 -4.98 -24.43 -24.25
C VAL A 684 -5.91 -25.50 -23.69
N ASP A 685 -6.85 -26.01 -24.49
CA ASP A 685 -7.78 -27.05 -24.07
C ASP A 685 -7.07 -28.36 -23.68
N THR A 686 -6.25 -28.89 -24.59
CA THR A 686 -5.71 -30.26 -24.43
C THR A 686 -4.55 -30.33 -23.44
N ALA A 687 -3.66 -29.32 -23.40
CA ALA A 687 -2.48 -29.32 -22.54
C ALA A 687 -2.71 -28.68 -21.17
N TYR A 688 -3.46 -27.59 -21.10
CA TYR A 688 -3.59 -26.75 -19.91
C TYR A 688 -4.99 -26.64 -19.36
N GLY A 689 -6.00 -27.00 -20.16
CA GLY A 689 -7.43 -26.95 -19.81
C GLY A 689 -7.90 -28.11 -18.92
N GLY A 690 -9.22 -28.24 -18.86
CA GLY A 690 -9.87 -29.29 -18.10
C GLY A 690 -9.74 -29.15 -16.58
N GLY A 691 -9.39 -27.98 -16.08
CA GLY A 691 -9.28 -27.69 -14.63
C GLY A 691 -7.89 -27.91 -14.03
N ARG A 692 -6.83 -28.11 -14.82
CA ARG A 692 -5.44 -28.25 -14.32
C ARG A 692 -4.97 -26.99 -13.64
N VAL A 693 -4.20 -27.15 -12.56
CA VAL A 693 -3.46 -26.08 -11.87
C VAL A 693 -1.98 -26.34 -11.87
N MET A 694 -1.19 -25.26 -11.84
CA MET A 694 0.27 -25.32 -11.78
C MET A 694 0.83 -24.09 -11.05
N ILE A 695 2.09 -24.15 -10.66
CA ILE A 695 2.77 -22.99 -10.07
C ILE A 695 3.19 -21.97 -11.15
N GLY A 696 3.41 -20.72 -10.75
CA GLY A 696 3.76 -19.62 -11.65
C GLY A 696 4.97 -19.89 -12.54
N VAL A 697 6.01 -20.55 -12.00
CA VAL A 697 7.19 -20.95 -12.80
C VAL A 697 6.79 -21.86 -13.97
N LYS A 698 5.92 -22.84 -13.72
CA LYS A 698 5.42 -23.74 -14.79
C LYS A 698 4.44 -23.02 -15.71
N ALA A 699 3.66 -22.08 -15.19
CA ALA A 699 2.78 -21.26 -16.01
C ALA A 699 3.57 -20.38 -17.01
N LEU A 700 4.72 -19.83 -16.59
CA LEU A 700 5.63 -19.13 -17.50
C LEU A 700 6.18 -20.06 -18.57
N GLN A 701 6.67 -21.25 -18.19
CA GLN A 701 7.18 -22.25 -19.13
C GLN A 701 6.12 -22.71 -20.14
N ALA A 702 4.86 -22.76 -19.69
CA ALA A 702 3.70 -23.08 -20.53
C ALA A 702 3.23 -21.90 -21.39
N GLY A 703 3.73 -20.70 -21.18
CA GLY A 703 3.30 -19.48 -21.85
C GLY A 703 1.94 -18.93 -21.35
N LEU A 704 1.42 -19.46 -20.23
CA LEU A 704 0.16 -19.00 -19.64
C LEU A 704 0.30 -17.65 -18.90
N VAL A 705 1.50 -17.25 -18.52
CA VAL A 705 1.85 -15.92 -18.04
C VAL A 705 3.05 -15.41 -18.83
N HIS A 706 3.21 -14.09 -18.92
CA HIS A 706 4.26 -13.46 -19.70
C HIS A 706 5.58 -13.33 -18.92
N ASP A 707 5.49 -13.09 -17.61
CA ASP A 707 6.63 -12.88 -16.73
C ASP A 707 6.39 -13.44 -15.33
N LEU A 708 7.47 -13.62 -14.58
CA LEU A 708 7.42 -13.83 -13.13
C LEU A 708 7.75 -12.52 -12.42
N GLY A 709 7.01 -12.21 -11.36
CA GLY A 709 7.28 -11.02 -10.55
C GLY A 709 6.13 -10.64 -9.64
N GLY A 710 6.39 -9.64 -8.81
CA GLY A 710 5.45 -9.09 -7.86
C GLY A 710 4.90 -7.73 -8.28
N ILE A 711 4.50 -6.95 -7.25
CA ILE A 711 3.84 -5.66 -7.47
C ILE A 711 4.79 -4.63 -8.13
N ASP A 712 6.08 -4.62 -7.76
CA ASP A 712 7.03 -3.67 -8.35
C ASP A 712 7.40 -4.04 -9.79
N ASP A 713 7.41 -5.34 -10.13
CA ASP A 713 7.57 -5.81 -11.52
C ASP A 713 6.33 -5.45 -12.34
N ALA A 714 5.14 -5.53 -11.76
CA ALA A 714 3.90 -5.06 -12.39
C ALA A 714 3.89 -3.54 -12.62
N ILE A 715 4.41 -2.75 -11.66
CA ILE A 715 4.61 -1.31 -11.83
C ILE A 715 5.58 -1.03 -12.98
N ALA A 716 6.69 -1.77 -13.07
CA ALA A 716 7.65 -1.62 -14.16
C ALA A 716 7.02 -1.95 -15.52
N ALA A 717 6.25 -3.03 -15.60
CA ALA A 717 5.49 -3.40 -16.80
C ALA A 717 4.44 -2.33 -17.18
N ALA A 718 3.71 -1.79 -16.18
CA ALA A 718 2.75 -0.72 -16.38
C ALA A 718 3.42 0.56 -16.91
N LYS A 719 4.58 0.95 -16.35
CA LYS A 719 5.38 2.08 -16.85
C LYS A 719 5.81 1.88 -18.30
N GLN A 720 6.25 0.68 -18.64
CA GLN A 720 6.66 0.35 -20.01
C GLN A 720 5.49 0.47 -21.00
N LEU A 721 4.33 -0.08 -20.65
CA LEU A 721 3.14 -0.05 -21.53
C LEU A 721 2.55 1.36 -21.65
N ALA A 722 2.60 2.16 -20.59
CA ALA A 722 2.13 3.54 -20.56
C ALA A 722 3.18 4.57 -21.06
N HIS A 723 4.35 4.12 -21.52
CA HIS A 723 5.47 4.98 -21.94
C HIS A 723 5.94 5.96 -20.87
N ILE A 724 5.82 5.57 -19.59
CA ILE A 724 6.34 6.33 -18.45
C ILE A 724 7.85 6.03 -18.31
N GLY A 725 8.65 7.07 -18.14
CA GLY A 725 10.10 6.93 -17.97
C GLY A 725 10.46 6.04 -16.78
N GLU A 726 11.48 5.18 -16.91
CA GLU A 726 11.89 4.26 -15.85
C GLU A 726 12.20 4.96 -14.51
N SER A 727 12.84 6.13 -14.57
CA SER A 727 13.20 6.93 -13.40
C SER A 727 12.04 7.76 -12.83
N THR A 728 10.88 7.78 -13.47
CA THR A 728 9.71 8.52 -12.99
C THR A 728 9.12 7.81 -11.76
N ASP A 729 8.96 8.52 -10.66
CA ASP A 729 8.27 8.01 -9.48
C ASP A 729 6.80 7.73 -9.80
N VAL A 730 6.26 6.68 -9.18
CA VAL A 730 4.86 6.29 -9.35
C VAL A 730 4.10 6.56 -8.07
N ASP A 731 2.96 7.23 -8.21
CA ASP A 731 1.94 7.31 -7.18
C ASP A 731 0.93 6.17 -7.38
N LEU A 732 0.92 5.21 -6.47
CA LEU A 732 0.07 4.03 -6.56
C LEU A 732 -1.26 4.30 -5.86
N MET A 733 -2.32 4.46 -6.65
CA MET A 733 -3.66 4.74 -6.17
C MET A 733 -4.46 3.45 -6.03
N VAL A 734 -4.80 3.06 -4.81
CA VAL A 734 -5.63 1.87 -4.55
C VAL A 734 -7.09 2.20 -4.82
N LEU A 735 -7.70 1.51 -5.79
CA LEU A 735 -9.12 1.61 -6.13
C LEU A 735 -9.95 0.77 -5.16
N GLY A 736 -11.14 1.28 -4.78
CA GLY A 736 -12.06 0.53 -3.91
C GLY A 736 -11.78 0.69 -2.41
N SER A 737 -10.65 1.24 -1.97
CA SER A 737 -10.49 1.69 -0.60
C SER A 737 -11.40 2.90 -0.39
N GLY A 738 -12.52 2.68 0.31
CA GLY A 738 -13.59 3.66 0.44
C GLY A 738 -13.11 4.98 1.04
N ASN A 739 -12.76 5.92 0.21
CA ASN A 739 -12.93 7.33 0.52
C ASN A 739 -14.43 7.63 0.48
N SER A 740 -15.18 7.14 1.47
CA SER A 740 -16.47 7.72 1.78
C SER A 740 -16.21 9.16 2.18
N PHE A 741 -16.61 10.07 1.33
CA PHE A 741 -16.70 11.49 1.64
C PHE A 741 -17.53 11.65 2.93
N THR A 742 -16.87 11.73 4.05
CA THR A 742 -17.48 12.11 5.32
C THR A 742 -17.47 13.61 5.38
N LEU A 743 -18.60 14.21 5.16
CA LEU A 743 -18.85 15.60 5.57
C LEU A 743 -18.51 15.71 7.06
N PRO A 744 -17.56 16.58 7.48
CA PRO A 744 -17.19 16.73 8.87
C PRO A 744 -18.15 17.68 9.58
N VAL A 745 -19.45 17.46 9.47
CA VAL A 745 -20.43 18.15 10.28
C VAL A 745 -21.12 17.12 11.15
N PHE A 746 -20.75 17.14 12.43
CA PHE A 746 -21.18 16.23 13.48
C PHE A 746 -20.71 14.78 13.30
N GLY A 747 -19.79 14.36 14.15
CA GLY A 747 -19.18 13.02 14.23
C GLY A 747 -20.14 11.85 14.49
N ALA A 748 -21.21 11.80 13.75
CA ALA A 748 -22.09 10.66 13.63
C ALA A 748 -21.90 10.08 12.25
N LYS A 749 -21.13 8.98 12.16
CA LYS A 749 -21.28 8.00 11.10
C LYS A 749 -22.70 7.45 11.19
N LEU A 750 -23.68 8.15 10.62
CA LEU A 750 -24.93 7.51 10.26
C LEU A 750 -24.65 6.64 9.04
N GLY A 751 -24.31 5.38 9.32
CA GLY A 751 -23.98 4.41 8.32
C GLY A 751 -25.22 4.06 7.50
N SER A 752 -25.16 4.36 6.21
CA SER A 752 -25.90 3.60 5.20
C SER A 752 -25.50 2.10 5.20
N LYS A 753 -24.45 1.69 5.94
CA LYS A 753 -23.95 0.31 6.06
C LYS A 753 -24.93 -0.66 6.71
N THR A 754 -25.76 -0.26 7.69
CA THR A 754 -26.69 -1.18 8.36
C THR A 754 -27.86 -1.65 7.50
N LEU A 755 -28.21 -0.89 6.47
CA LEU A 755 -29.27 -1.30 5.51
C LEU A 755 -28.71 -2.12 4.35
N THR A 756 -27.44 -1.88 3.95
CA THR A 756 -26.75 -2.68 2.94
C THR A 756 -26.37 -4.07 3.46
N ASP A 757 -25.99 -4.21 4.72
CA ASP A 757 -25.62 -5.50 5.32
C ASP A 757 -26.80 -6.48 5.34
N PHE A 758 -28.05 -5.99 5.52
CA PHE A 758 -29.23 -6.85 5.49
C PHE A 758 -29.65 -7.24 4.07
N SER A 759 -29.48 -6.33 3.10
CA SER A 759 -29.68 -6.62 1.68
C SER A 759 -28.63 -7.59 1.15
N ASP A 760 -27.37 -7.42 1.55
CA ASP A 760 -26.25 -8.29 1.16
C ASP A 760 -26.40 -9.70 1.73
N TRP A 761 -26.93 -9.84 2.95
CA TRP A 761 -27.25 -11.16 3.52
C TRP A 761 -28.46 -11.80 2.83
N ALA A 762 -29.47 -11.02 2.46
CA ALA A 762 -30.62 -11.49 1.68
C ALA A 762 -30.21 -11.89 0.25
N ASP A 763 -29.32 -11.13 -0.39
CA ASP A 763 -28.73 -11.46 -1.69
C ASP A 763 -27.86 -12.73 -1.61
N TYR A 764 -27.07 -12.89 -0.54
CA TYR A 764 -26.30 -14.11 -0.32
C TYR A 764 -27.19 -15.35 -0.16
N LEU A 765 -28.27 -15.27 0.64
CA LEU A 765 -29.26 -16.35 0.77
C LEU A 765 -30.03 -16.61 -0.54
N TYR A 766 -30.32 -15.54 -1.28
CA TYR A 766 -30.98 -15.62 -2.57
C TYR A 766 -30.09 -16.29 -3.62
N ASP A 767 -28.79 -15.98 -3.60
CA ASP A 767 -27.82 -16.61 -4.48
C ASP A 767 -27.54 -18.07 -4.13
N LEU A 768 -27.57 -18.45 -2.83
CA LEU A 768 -27.46 -19.84 -2.40
C LEU A 768 -28.63 -20.69 -2.89
N GLY A 769 -29.82 -20.11 -3.10
CA GLY A 769 -30.98 -20.80 -3.62
C GLY A 769 -31.00 -20.99 -5.14
N ARG A 770 -30.07 -20.41 -5.90
CA ARG A 770 -30.02 -20.54 -7.36
C ARG A 770 -28.97 -21.56 -7.79
N PRO A 771 -29.19 -22.27 -8.91
CA PRO A 771 -28.12 -23.05 -9.54
C PRO A 771 -26.98 -22.12 -9.89
N GLN A 772 -25.88 -22.30 -9.23
CA GLN A 772 -24.71 -21.40 -9.42
C GLN A 772 -23.68 -22.09 -10.31
N LEU A 773 -23.19 -21.34 -11.27
CA LEU A 773 -22.05 -21.71 -12.10
C LEU A 773 -20.78 -21.17 -11.43
N TRP A 774 -20.04 -22.07 -10.80
CA TRP A 774 -18.85 -21.75 -10.05
C TRP A 774 -17.59 -22.21 -10.78
N ALA A 775 -16.63 -21.34 -10.78
CA ALA A 775 -15.29 -21.64 -11.23
C ALA A 775 -14.34 -21.55 -10.02
N ILE A 776 -14.53 -22.42 -9.01
CA ILE A 776 -13.73 -22.46 -7.77
C ILE A 776 -13.04 -23.81 -7.62
N GLU A 777 -11.88 -23.84 -6.97
CA GLU A 777 -11.17 -25.04 -6.55
C GLU A 777 -11.06 -25.08 -5.01
N PRO A 778 -12.03 -25.66 -4.27
CA PRO A 778 -12.06 -25.63 -2.80
C PRO A 778 -10.88 -26.31 -2.11
N ALA A 779 -10.25 -27.31 -2.75
CA ALA A 779 -9.09 -28.00 -2.20
C ALA A 779 -7.87 -27.07 -1.98
N LEU A 780 -7.90 -25.88 -2.59
CA LEU A 780 -6.86 -24.87 -2.45
C LEU A 780 -7.12 -23.89 -1.27
N PHE A 781 -8.29 -24.00 -0.60
CA PHE A 781 -8.65 -23.14 0.52
C PHE A 781 -8.19 -23.63 1.88
N GLU A 782 -7.59 -24.82 2.00
CA GLU A 782 -7.06 -25.21 3.29
C GLU A 782 -5.90 -24.29 3.70
N SER A 783 -6.12 -23.56 4.79
CA SER A 783 -5.23 -22.54 5.34
C SER A 783 -3.80 -23.05 5.59
N SER A 784 -3.64 -24.31 5.88
CA SER A 784 -2.34 -24.97 6.08
C SER A 784 -1.44 -24.98 4.85
N LEU A 785 -2.01 -24.94 3.64
CA LEU A 785 -1.26 -24.91 2.37
C LEU A 785 -0.70 -23.53 2.04
N LEU A 786 -1.42 -22.50 2.43
CA LEU A 786 -1.13 -21.14 2.04
C LEU A 786 -0.49 -20.30 3.17
N GLY A 787 -0.28 -20.92 4.35
CA GLY A 787 0.34 -20.23 5.49
C GLY A 787 -0.62 -19.31 6.26
N ILE A 788 -1.92 -19.56 6.17
CA ILE A 788 -2.98 -18.75 6.83
C ILE A 788 -3.44 -19.46 8.13
N GLU A 789 -2.54 -19.94 8.96
CA GLU A 789 -2.74 -20.23 10.38
C GLU A 789 -1.60 -19.71 11.21
#